data_a82d501335a4f877814c287b68df327d
#
_entry.id   a82d501335a4f877814c287b68df327d
#
_cell.length_a   1.000
_cell.length_b   1.000
_cell.length_c   1.000
_cell.angle_alpha   90.00
_cell.angle_beta   90.00
_cell.angle_gamma   90.00
#
_symmetry.space_group_name_H-M   'P 1'
#
loop_
_entity.id
_entity.type
_entity.pdbx_description
1 polymer ?
#
loop_
_entity_poly.entity_id
_entity_poly.type
_entity_poly.pdbx_seq_one_letter_code
_entity_poly.pdbx_strand_id
1 'polypeptide(L)'
;EMEEMQMREETGKAVWYDDSLEEQSEKKNKKCTEVIEKRTACKKVFENEDHSFTAAVYPCAVHFLEKGKWKEIDNTLEEEIGFAATDTERNADGAEERGWKKKAGGTKVKLFRHSKENKTVRVQRENAVLEWGLKGAAKVHGVLEQRKEEREEKNQKDPMTLTHFSSGVVYKEVLPQMDLECLLVGDDVKDNLILKAPPQYESFTFLYQTKGCFPVIQDQSVLFFNEKGEVPFEVTAPFMRDAKGAISEALEIELREGEKKHTWEVIVKPDQTWLRAKERSYPVTIDPTVNTPVTFDKVYANVVSSKNANLVNKQNTYLVLGGRSDVRRAFLKFSLPEIQPGDMVIQAQMMVVSVDGDNALRRLHLHRVMQDWEPDHLCWYNKPVYEEQILDTYQYYANDVKVLNFGITDLVKDWYENGKNFGLLLKTGHETKEMETILLGPGTHEGVDDLRPQILITYVSYSGLEGYWTYHSQSAGRAGTVSINDYNGNMVYIHPLLAMNGNRMPINLDLVYNNTDYKQSIGYGAGFRLNYYQIIKKVKVGETDYYRYIDGDGTGHYFYENKEKKQWQDELDKEMILEIGTTDEVGFIIKNKDNGRLIFNKEGYLVQIKDRNENAAKVSWTDEKISKLEDGAGRITELNYNEDGLLSLVKDPVGREKKLQYDNKKQ
;
A
#
# COMPACT_ATOMS: atom_id res chain seq x y z
N GLU A 1 -0.42 -37.97 -15.08
CA GLU A 1 -0.72 -37.39 -16.42
C GLU A 1 -2.19 -37.55 -16.83
N MET A 2 -2.85 -38.73 -16.61
CA MET A 2 -4.29 -38.89 -16.95
C MET A 2 -5.23 -38.22 -15.90
N GLU A 3 -4.89 -38.23 -14.63
CA GLU A 3 -5.61 -37.45 -13.58
C GLU A 3 -5.39 -35.96 -13.76
N GLU A 4 -4.23 -35.52 -14.24
CA GLU A 4 -3.90 -34.15 -14.60
C GLU A 4 -4.69 -33.66 -15.83
N MET A 5 -4.93 -34.50 -16.82
CA MET A 5 -5.77 -34.17 -17.99
C MET A 5 -7.27 -34.05 -17.64
N GLN A 6 -7.79 -34.86 -16.72
CA GLN A 6 -9.18 -34.76 -16.28
C GLN A 6 -9.45 -33.49 -15.45
N MET A 7 -8.46 -32.99 -14.66
CA MET A 7 -8.60 -31.72 -13.98
C MET A 7 -8.58 -30.49 -14.91
N ARG A 8 -8.02 -30.62 -16.13
CA ARG A 8 -8.05 -29.55 -17.14
C ARG A 8 -9.43 -29.34 -17.75
N GLU A 9 -10.26 -30.37 -17.82
CA GLU A 9 -11.61 -30.29 -18.41
C GLU A 9 -12.67 -29.73 -17.45
N GLU A 10 -12.50 -29.89 -16.11
CA GLU A 10 -13.50 -29.48 -15.13
C GLU A 10 -13.40 -28.01 -14.68
N THR A 11 -12.29 -27.33 -14.90
CA THR A 11 -12.05 -25.97 -14.30
C THR A 11 -11.93 -24.83 -15.30
N GLY A 12 -12.03 -25.08 -16.58
CA GLY A 12 -12.12 -24.04 -17.63
C GLY A 12 -10.98 -23.00 -17.71
N LYS A 13 -10.05 -22.95 -16.76
CA LYS A 13 -8.76 -22.22 -16.74
C LYS A 13 -8.03 -22.50 -15.42
N ALA A 14 -7.40 -23.65 -15.29
CA ALA A 14 -6.34 -23.80 -14.29
C ALA A 14 -5.06 -23.22 -14.88
N VAL A 15 -4.66 -22.06 -14.42
CA VAL A 15 -3.29 -21.58 -14.63
C VAL A 15 -2.41 -22.41 -13.71
N TRP A 16 -1.66 -23.34 -14.27
CA TRP A 16 -0.61 -24.04 -13.56
C TRP A 16 0.46 -23.02 -13.21
N TYR A 17 0.69 -22.79 -11.94
CA TYR A 17 1.94 -22.19 -11.51
C TYR A 17 3.02 -23.26 -11.75
N ASP A 18 3.72 -23.11 -12.85
CA ASP A 18 4.95 -23.80 -13.14
C ASP A 18 5.98 -23.36 -12.09
N ASP A 19 6.65 -24.33 -11.45
CA ASP A 19 7.79 -24.06 -10.55
C ASP A 19 8.87 -23.21 -11.24
N SER A 20 8.87 -23.15 -12.59
CA SER A 20 9.64 -22.21 -13.39
C SER A 20 9.29 -20.74 -13.13
N LEU A 21 8.11 -20.42 -12.57
CA LEU A 21 7.77 -19.04 -12.16
C LEU A 21 8.33 -18.70 -10.77
N GLU A 22 8.49 -19.67 -9.88
CA GLU A 22 9.30 -19.50 -8.68
C GLU A 22 10.77 -19.30 -9.08
N GLU A 23 11.31 -20.09 -10.00
CA GLU A 23 12.65 -19.86 -10.59
C GLU A 23 12.75 -18.53 -11.38
N GLN A 24 11.67 -18.04 -11.99
CA GLN A 24 11.66 -16.73 -12.65
C GLN A 24 11.47 -15.58 -11.67
N SER A 25 10.77 -15.78 -10.55
CA SER A 25 10.72 -14.78 -9.46
C SER A 25 12.05 -14.73 -8.72
N GLU A 26 12.72 -15.85 -8.52
CA GLU A 26 14.09 -15.91 -7.97
C GLU A 26 15.16 -15.35 -8.90
N LYS A 27 14.99 -15.46 -10.24
CA LYS A 27 15.93 -14.88 -11.23
C LYS A 27 15.73 -13.40 -11.50
N LYS A 28 14.63 -12.79 -11.03
CA LYS A 28 14.38 -11.33 -11.14
C LYS A 28 14.72 -10.60 -9.85
N ASN A 29 15.95 -10.68 -9.38
CA ASN A 29 16.54 -9.61 -8.59
C ASN A 29 16.71 -8.36 -9.49
N LYS A 30 15.60 -7.82 -9.96
CA LYS A 30 15.59 -6.51 -10.59
C LYS A 30 16.04 -5.52 -9.54
N LYS A 31 17.12 -4.79 -9.82
CA LYS A 31 17.48 -3.64 -9.00
C LYS A 31 16.29 -2.69 -9.02
N CYS A 32 15.63 -2.51 -7.91
CA CYS A 32 14.63 -1.49 -7.76
C CYS A 32 15.09 -0.50 -6.69
N THR A 33 14.66 0.75 -6.83
CA THR A 33 15.03 1.83 -5.93
C THR A 33 13.76 2.40 -5.32
N GLU A 34 13.69 2.51 -3.99
CA GLU A 34 12.54 3.10 -3.33
C GLU A 34 12.43 4.60 -3.64
N VAL A 35 11.25 5.03 -4.04
CA VAL A 35 10.89 6.44 -4.27
C VAL A 35 10.33 7.01 -2.97
N ILE A 36 11.24 7.57 -2.15
CA ILE A 36 10.94 8.03 -0.79
C ILE A 36 9.81 9.08 -0.75
N GLU A 37 9.70 9.89 -1.78
CA GLU A 37 8.69 10.95 -1.92
C GLU A 37 7.27 10.38 -2.09
N LYS A 38 7.14 9.13 -2.53
CA LYS A 38 5.86 8.42 -2.71
C LYS A 38 5.44 7.59 -1.49
N ARG A 39 6.16 7.68 -0.37
CA ARG A 39 5.81 7.01 0.88
C ARG A 39 4.49 7.52 1.45
N THR A 40 3.69 6.61 1.98
CA THR A 40 2.58 6.93 2.90
C THR A 40 2.73 6.11 4.18
N ALA A 41 1.79 6.20 5.11
CA ALA A 41 1.84 5.41 6.33
C ALA A 41 2.01 3.90 6.06
N CYS A 42 1.26 3.36 5.10
CA CYS A 42 1.19 1.92 4.82
C CYS A 42 1.69 1.53 3.42
N LYS A 43 2.42 2.40 2.71
CA LYS A 43 2.83 2.15 1.32
C LYS A 43 4.28 2.51 1.08
N LYS A 44 4.99 1.63 0.36
CA LYS A 44 6.27 1.89 -0.32
C LYS A 44 6.06 1.84 -1.82
N VAL A 45 6.79 2.66 -2.57
CA VAL A 45 6.81 2.62 -4.04
C VAL A 45 8.23 2.50 -4.50
N PHE A 46 8.47 1.58 -5.42
CA PHE A 46 9.78 1.29 -5.99
C PHE A 46 9.76 1.56 -7.48
N GLU A 47 10.79 2.25 -7.98
CA GLU A 47 11.08 2.35 -9.41
C GLU A 47 11.89 1.12 -9.82
N ASN A 48 11.42 0.40 -10.83
CA ASN A 48 12.07 -0.79 -11.40
C ASN A 48 13.05 -0.41 -12.52
N GLU A 49 13.95 -1.34 -12.91
CA GLU A 49 14.91 -1.09 -14.01
C GLU A 49 14.24 -0.80 -15.36
N ASP A 50 12.99 -1.19 -15.55
CA ASP A 50 12.20 -0.98 -16.76
C ASP A 50 11.33 0.28 -16.69
N HIS A 51 11.62 1.18 -15.74
CA HIS A 51 10.88 2.41 -15.47
C HIS A 51 9.41 2.21 -15.10
N SER A 52 8.99 0.98 -14.81
CA SER A 52 7.72 0.73 -14.15
C SER A 52 7.86 0.99 -12.64
N PHE A 53 6.74 1.20 -11.97
CA PHE A 53 6.68 1.39 -10.52
C PHE A 53 5.94 0.23 -9.87
N THR A 54 6.46 -0.25 -8.75
CA THR A 54 5.76 -1.24 -7.91
C THR A 54 5.38 -0.59 -6.58
N ALA A 55 4.09 -0.49 -6.31
CA ALA A 55 3.57 -0.08 -5.01
C ALA A 55 3.29 -1.33 -4.15
N ALA A 56 3.92 -1.39 -2.99
CA ALA A 56 3.65 -2.37 -1.94
C ALA A 56 2.73 -1.74 -0.90
N VAL A 57 1.53 -2.28 -0.72
CA VAL A 57 0.54 -1.83 0.25
C VAL A 57 0.54 -2.80 1.43
N TYR A 58 0.90 -2.31 2.60
CA TYR A 58 1.00 -3.06 3.85
C TYR A 58 -0.28 -2.93 4.68
N PRO A 59 -0.64 -3.93 5.49
CA PRO A 59 -1.86 -3.91 6.31
C PRO A 59 -1.77 -3.01 7.53
N CYS A 60 -0.58 -2.50 7.84
CA CYS A 60 -0.31 -1.64 8.99
C CYS A 60 0.66 -0.54 8.60
N ALA A 61 0.83 0.45 9.48
CA ALA A 61 1.80 1.50 9.27
C ALA A 61 3.23 0.92 9.27
N VAL A 62 3.97 1.22 8.21
CA VAL A 62 5.41 0.94 8.05
C VAL A 62 6.23 2.22 8.13
N HIS A 63 5.57 3.37 8.08
CA HIS A 63 6.15 4.69 8.21
C HIS A 63 5.41 5.52 9.24
N PHE A 64 6.10 6.51 9.79
CA PHE A 64 5.53 7.55 10.65
C PHE A 64 5.95 8.93 10.16
N LEU A 65 5.11 9.93 10.44
CA LEU A 65 5.35 11.31 10.00
C LEU A 65 6.18 12.07 11.04
N GLU A 66 7.38 12.51 10.67
CA GLU A 66 8.21 13.38 11.51
C GLU A 66 8.58 14.65 10.76
N LYS A 67 8.17 15.80 11.30
CA LYS A 67 8.42 17.13 10.71
C LYS A 67 8.02 17.23 9.22
N GLY A 68 6.87 16.63 8.88
CA GLY A 68 6.32 16.62 7.52
C GLY A 68 7.00 15.66 6.53
N LYS A 69 7.84 14.73 7.02
CA LYS A 69 8.46 13.68 6.19
C LYS A 69 8.13 12.30 6.72
N TRP A 70 7.83 11.36 5.81
CA TRP A 70 7.64 9.97 6.15
C TRP A 70 8.99 9.29 6.41
N LYS A 71 9.12 8.64 7.58
CA LYS A 71 10.28 7.85 7.99
C LYS A 71 9.85 6.42 8.28
N GLU A 72 10.75 5.48 8.07
CA GLU A 72 10.51 4.08 8.41
C GLU A 72 10.40 3.88 9.93
N ILE A 73 9.49 2.99 10.32
CA ILE A 73 9.41 2.48 11.68
C ILE A 73 10.59 1.53 11.89
N ASP A 74 11.37 1.78 12.95
CA ASP A 74 12.52 0.96 13.34
C ASP A 74 12.33 0.53 14.79
N ASN A 75 12.00 -0.75 14.99
CA ASN A 75 11.76 -1.36 16.28
C ASN A 75 13.04 -1.88 16.95
N THR A 76 14.23 -1.58 16.41
CA THR A 76 15.47 -1.88 17.13
C THR A 76 15.41 -1.33 18.54
N LEU A 77 15.66 -2.17 19.52
CA LEU A 77 15.68 -1.81 20.92
C LEU A 77 17.08 -1.37 21.32
N GLU A 78 17.22 -0.09 21.64
CA GLU A 78 18.46 0.52 22.10
C GLU A 78 18.48 0.58 23.63
N GLU A 79 19.58 0.10 24.25
CA GLU A 79 19.74 0.16 25.70
C GLU A 79 19.93 1.61 26.15
N GLU A 80 19.18 2.07 27.16
CA GLU A 80 19.42 3.37 27.78
C GLU A 80 20.76 3.37 28.51
N ILE A 81 21.77 3.94 27.87
CA ILE A 81 23.04 4.26 28.52
C ILE A 81 22.78 5.49 29.39
N GLY A 82 22.70 5.29 30.71
CA GLY A 82 22.50 6.39 31.67
C GLY A 82 23.66 7.37 31.58
N PHE A 83 23.49 8.52 30.90
CA PHE A 83 24.27 9.69 31.26
C PHE A 83 23.93 10.04 32.71
N ALA A 84 24.96 10.23 33.54
CA ALA A 84 24.81 10.62 34.94
C ALA A 84 23.88 11.84 34.98
N ALA A 85 22.66 11.64 35.45
CA ALA A 85 21.79 12.72 35.84
C ALA A 85 22.52 13.57 36.87
N THR A 86 22.48 14.88 36.72
CA THR A 86 22.96 15.85 37.67
C THR A 86 22.40 15.53 39.06
N ASP A 87 23.18 15.74 40.09
CA ASP A 87 23.00 15.30 41.50
C ASP A 87 21.63 15.62 42.16
N THR A 88 20.70 16.27 41.50
CA THR A 88 19.39 16.65 42.03
C THR A 88 18.25 15.64 41.75
N GLU A 89 18.46 14.60 40.92
CA GLU A 89 17.46 13.56 40.63
C GLU A 89 17.85 12.15 41.08
N ARG A 90 18.81 12.03 41.99
CA ARG A 90 19.16 10.75 42.63
C ARG A 90 18.15 10.38 43.71
N ASN A 91 16.98 9.93 43.28
CA ASN A 91 16.21 9.04 44.14
C ASN A 91 16.87 7.65 44.12
N ALA A 92 16.83 6.91 45.23
CA ALA A 92 17.42 5.57 45.39
C ALA A 92 16.94 4.53 44.34
N ASP A 93 15.92 4.87 43.54
CA ASP A 93 15.32 4.11 42.44
C ASP A 93 15.97 4.35 41.06
N GLY A 94 16.88 5.29 40.90
CA GLY A 94 17.41 5.71 39.58
C GLY A 94 18.11 4.61 38.76
N ALA A 95 18.57 3.53 39.43
CA ALA A 95 19.12 2.34 38.77
C ALA A 95 18.03 1.39 38.21
N GLU A 96 16.80 1.47 38.75
CA GLU A 96 15.69 0.58 38.43
C GLU A 96 14.85 1.07 37.21
N GLU A 97 15.06 2.29 36.74
CA GLU A 97 14.33 2.88 35.60
C GLU A 97 14.99 2.64 34.24
N ARG A 98 16.10 1.92 34.19
CA ARG A 98 16.76 1.54 32.94
C ARG A 98 15.94 0.52 32.15
N GLY A 99 16.13 0.51 30.85
CA GLY A 99 15.46 -0.42 29.95
C GLY A 99 15.91 -0.21 28.50
N TRP A 100 15.09 -0.67 27.59
CA TRP A 100 15.30 -0.52 26.17
C TRP A 100 14.27 0.44 25.59
N LYS A 101 14.71 1.27 24.66
CA LYS A 101 13.85 2.20 23.92
C LYS A 101 13.78 1.79 22.45
N LYS A 102 12.60 1.87 21.86
CA LYS A 102 12.37 1.80 20.43
C LYS A 102 13.13 2.92 19.73
N LYS A 103 13.89 2.60 18.67
CA LYS A 103 14.75 3.54 17.96
C LYS A 103 13.95 4.59 17.18
N ALA A 104 12.91 4.20 16.40
CA ALA A 104 12.10 5.14 15.64
C ALA A 104 10.67 4.64 15.42
N GLY A 105 9.68 5.54 15.52
CA GLY A 105 8.26 5.24 15.29
C GLY A 105 7.35 6.39 15.70
N GLY A 106 6.09 6.31 15.32
CA GLY A 106 5.04 7.24 15.73
C GLY A 106 4.71 7.13 17.22
N THR A 107 4.86 5.92 17.76
CA THR A 107 4.73 5.61 19.18
C THR A 107 6.11 5.40 19.81
N LYS A 108 6.42 6.17 20.85
CA LYS A 108 7.62 5.95 21.65
C LYS A 108 7.35 4.80 22.61
N VAL A 109 8.19 3.78 22.61
CA VAL A 109 8.07 2.62 23.47
C VAL A 109 9.32 2.47 24.33
N LYS A 110 9.10 2.13 25.58
CA LYS A 110 10.15 1.75 26.55
C LYS A 110 9.75 0.46 27.22
N LEU A 111 10.64 -0.54 27.18
CA LEU A 111 10.55 -1.78 27.93
C LEU A 111 11.53 -1.71 29.10
N PHE A 112 11.04 -1.88 30.32
CA PHE A 112 11.88 -1.75 31.52
C PHE A 112 12.75 -3.00 31.72
N ARG A 113 13.95 -2.80 32.23
CA ARG A 113 14.92 -3.90 32.46
C ARG A 113 14.38 -4.99 33.39
N HIS A 114 13.53 -4.63 34.33
CA HIS A 114 12.88 -5.55 35.23
C HIS A 114 11.38 -5.43 35.16
N SER A 115 10.68 -6.57 35.14
CA SER A 115 9.23 -6.59 35.31
C SER A 115 8.82 -6.04 36.66
N LYS A 116 7.75 -5.27 36.72
CA LYS A 116 7.06 -4.81 37.90
C LYS A 116 5.56 -4.88 37.63
N GLU A 117 4.76 -5.14 38.65
CA GLU A 117 3.31 -5.30 38.46
C GLU A 117 2.59 -4.10 37.84
N ASN A 118 3.16 -2.91 37.92
CA ASN A 118 2.57 -1.68 37.37
C ASN A 118 3.50 -0.93 36.43
N LYS A 119 4.69 -1.46 36.09
CA LYS A 119 5.69 -0.75 35.29
C LYS A 119 6.63 -1.73 34.59
N THR A 120 6.15 -2.39 33.56
CA THR A 120 6.95 -3.27 32.69
C THR A 120 7.10 -2.64 31.32
N VAL A 121 6.04 -1.98 30.83
CA VAL A 121 5.99 -1.32 29.52
C VAL A 121 5.52 0.12 29.69
N ARG A 122 6.06 1.02 28.88
CA ARG A 122 5.57 2.39 28.72
C ARG A 122 5.46 2.72 27.26
N VAL A 123 4.31 3.23 26.85
CA VAL A 123 4.11 3.80 25.50
C VAL A 123 3.68 5.25 25.59
N GLN A 124 4.10 6.04 24.61
CA GLN A 124 3.73 7.44 24.50
C GLN A 124 3.46 7.80 23.05
N ARG A 125 2.31 8.39 22.81
CA ARG A 125 1.92 8.99 21.53
C ARG A 125 1.39 10.39 21.79
N GLU A 126 2.07 11.41 21.24
CA GLU A 126 1.80 12.82 21.57
C GLU A 126 1.78 13.07 23.09
N ASN A 127 0.64 13.53 23.63
CA ASN A 127 0.44 13.81 25.05
C ASN A 127 -0.13 12.62 25.86
N ALA A 128 -0.55 11.56 25.17
CA ALA A 128 -1.09 10.36 25.81
C ALA A 128 0.03 9.40 26.18
N VAL A 129 0.01 8.91 27.42
CA VAL A 129 0.97 7.95 27.97
C VAL A 129 0.23 6.83 28.66
N LEU A 130 0.63 5.59 28.38
CA LEU A 130 0.28 4.41 29.15
C LEU A 130 1.54 3.80 29.77
N GLU A 131 1.48 3.43 31.04
CA GLU A 131 2.43 2.54 31.70
C GLU A 131 1.67 1.36 32.28
N TRP A 132 2.19 0.14 32.13
CA TRP A 132 1.53 -1.02 32.68
C TRP A 132 2.49 -2.17 33.00
N GLY A 133 1.95 -3.13 33.75
CA GLY A 133 2.57 -4.41 34.05
C GLY A 133 1.54 -5.41 34.55
N LEU A 134 1.94 -6.64 34.72
CA LEU A 134 1.10 -7.75 35.17
C LEU A 134 1.03 -7.78 36.71
N LYS A 135 -0.18 -7.72 37.30
CA LYS A 135 -0.43 -7.76 38.75
C LYS A 135 0.14 -9.03 39.36
N GLY A 136 0.90 -8.88 40.43
CA GLY A 136 1.56 -9.98 41.09
C GLY A 136 2.81 -10.50 40.40
N ALA A 137 3.25 -9.88 39.32
CA ALA A 137 4.48 -10.29 38.63
C ALA A 137 5.71 -10.19 39.51
N ALA A 138 6.52 -11.25 39.52
CA ALA A 138 7.83 -11.24 40.13
C ALA A 138 8.75 -10.21 39.44
N LYS A 139 9.64 -9.59 40.19
CA LYS A 139 10.68 -8.71 39.67
C LYS A 139 11.76 -9.55 39.00
N VAL A 140 11.66 -9.74 37.70
CA VAL A 140 12.62 -10.53 36.92
C VAL A 140 13.28 -9.67 35.84
N HIS A 141 14.52 -10.02 35.49
CA HIS A 141 15.28 -9.33 34.47
C HIS A 141 14.75 -9.74 33.07
N GLY A 142 14.44 -8.77 32.23
CA GLY A 142 14.07 -9.00 30.82
C GLY A 142 15.29 -9.40 29.99
N VAL A 143 15.09 -10.31 29.08
CA VAL A 143 16.10 -10.75 28.11
C VAL A 143 15.68 -10.26 26.75
N LEU A 144 16.57 -9.49 26.09
CA LEU A 144 16.34 -9.03 24.73
C LEU A 144 16.30 -10.25 23.81
N GLU A 145 15.19 -10.44 23.13
CA GLU A 145 15.07 -11.46 22.11
C GLU A 145 15.60 -10.87 20.79
N GLN A 146 16.85 -11.16 20.49
CA GLN A 146 17.38 -10.95 19.15
C GLN A 146 16.75 -12.02 18.27
N ARG A 147 15.66 -11.69 17.61
CA ARG A 147 15.16 -12.50 16.52
C ARG A 147 16.24 -12.47 15.45
N LYS A 148 16.91 -13.60 15.29
CA LYS A 148 17.97 -13.76 14.32
C LYS A 148 17.37 -13.42 12.95
N GLU A 149 17.96 -12.45 12.30
CA GLU A 149 17.82 -12.20 10.87
C GLU A 149 18.41 -13.38 10.07
N GLU A 150 18.05 -14.63 10.41
CA GLU A 150 18.57 -15.86 9.77
C GLU A 150 18.18 -15.95 8.29
N ARG A 151 17.29 -15.08 7.81
CA ARG A 151 16.98 -14.93 6.39
C ARG A 151 17.95 -14.00 5.65
N GLU A 152 18.78 -13.22 6.33
CA GLU A 152 19.71 -12.27 5.68
C GLU A 152 20.81 -12.94 4.88
N GLU A 153 21.21 -14.18 5.19
CA GLU A 153 22.32 -14.86 4.53
C GLU A 153 21.94 -15.72 3.32
N LYS A 154 20.66 -16.05 3.11
CA LYS A 154 20.23 -17.00 2.06
C LYS A 154 19.53 -16.38 0.85
N ASN A 155 18.94 -15.20 0.96
CA ASN A 155 18.31 -14.53 -0.18
C ASN A 155 18.81 -13.09 -0.27
N GLN A 156 19.24 -12.67 -1.45
CA GLN A 156 19.44 -11.26 -1.77
C GLN A 156 18.16 -10.52 -1.34
N LYS A 157 18.31 -9.49 -0.48
CA LYS A 157 17.21 -8.77 0.14
C LYS A 157 16.19 -8.36 -0.92
N ASP A 158 14.99 -8.91 -0.83
CA ASP A 158 13.87 -8.32 -1.52
C ASP A 158 13.66 -6.92 -0.91
N PRO A 159 13.83 -5.84 -1.70
CA PRO A 159 13.71 -4.47 -1.18
C PRO A 159 12.32 -4.15 -0.61
N MET A 160 11.31 -4.98 -0.89
CA MET A 160 9.97 -4.86 -0.35
C MET A 160 9.84 -5.49 1.05
N THR A 161 10.83 -6.28 1.48
CA THR A 161 10.86 -6.86 2.83
C THR A 161 11.15 -5.78 3.87
N LEU A 162 10.35 -5.77 4.94
CA LEU A 162 10.53 -4.84 6.05
C LEU A 162 11.71 -5.31 6.91
N THR A 163 12.64 -4.40 7.19
CA THR A 163 13.76 -4.64 8.10
C THR A 163 13.50 -3.93 9.43
N HIS A 164 13.95 -4.53 10.54
CA HIS A 164 13.80 -3.95 11.89
C HIS A 164 12.34 -3.62 12.28
N PHE A 165 11.39 -4.37 11.69
CA PHE A 165 9.97 -4.13 11.91
C PHE A 165 9.47 -4.71 13.22
N SER A 166 10.16 -5.68 13.83
CA SER A 166 9.84 -6.27 15.12
C SER A 166 11.06 -6.45 16.02
N SER A 167 10.81 -6.44 17.32
CA SER A 167 11.78 -6.78 18.36
C SER A 167 11.05 -7.05 19.68
N GLY A 168 11.69 -7.70 20.64
CA GLY A 168 11.01 -8.05 21.89
C GLY A 168 11.92 -8.24 23.08
N VAL A 169 11.30 -8.28 24.26
CA VAL A 169 11.92 -8.61 25.54
C VAL A 169 11.08 -9.67 26.23
N VAL A 170 11.71 -10.74 26.66
CA VAL A 170 11.06 -11.82 27.42
C VAL A 170 11.43 -11.73 28.90
N TYR A 171 10.42 -11.69 29.74
CA TYR A 171 10.51 -11.78 31.19
C TYR A 171 10.08 -13.19 31.64
N LYS A 172 11.06 -14.04 31.98
CA LYS A 172 10.79 -15.44 32.30
C LYS A 172 10.28 -15.60 33.72
N GLU A 173 9.29 -16.50 33.92
CA GLU A 173 8.73 -16.83 35.22
C GLU A 173 8.20 -15.59 35.97
N VAL A 174 7.51 -14.69 35.26
CA VAL A 174 6.84 -13.53 35.91
C VAL A 174 5.75 -13.96 36.88
N LEU A 175 5.11 -15.10 36.63
CA LEU A 175 4.26 -15.89 37.52
C LEU A 175 4.65 -17.36 37.36
N PRO A 176 4.32 -18.25 38.36
CA PRO A 176 4.64 -19.66 38.25
C PRO A 176 4.19 -20.30 36.94
N GLN A 177 5.14 -20.92 36.20
CA GLN A 177 4.93 -21.54 34.89
C GLN A 177 4.43 -20.58 33.81
N MET A 178 4.80 -19.29 33.91
CA MET A 178 4.37 -18.27 32.95
C MET A 178 5.49 -17.28 32.64
N ASP A 179 5.72 -17.03 31.38
CA ASP A 179 6.58 -15.94 30.87
C ASP A 179 5.69 -14.80 30.34
N LEU A 180 6.25 -13.59 30.38
CA LEU A 180 5.67 -12.42 29.69
C LEU A 180 6.63 -12.01 28.59
N GLU A 181 6.16 -12.06 27.35
CA GLU A 181 6.87 -11.55 26.19
C GLU A 181 6.25 -10.21 25.77
N CYS A 182 7.05 -9.16 25.78
CA CYS A 182 6.65 -7.86 25.27
C CYS A 182 7.29 -7.67 23.89
N LEU A 183 6.47 -7.72 22.83
CA LEU A 183 6.91 -7.70 21.45
C LEU A 183 6.44 -6.40 20.76
N LEU A 184 7.37 -5.71 20.11
CA LEU A 184 7.08 -4.55 19.27
C LEU A 184 6.92 -5.01 17.84
N VAL A 185 5.81 -4.65 17.18
CA VAL A 185 5.54 -4.92 15.76
C VAL A 185 4.92 -3.68 15.14
N GLY A 186 5.65 -3.01 14.23
CA GLY A 186 5.22 -1.69 13.76
C GLY A 186 5.14 -0.68 14.90
N ASP A 187 4.01 -0.03 15.06
CA ASP A 187 3.76 0.89 16.20
C ASP A 187 3.00 0.22 17.36
N ASP A 188 2.73 -1.08 17.27
CA ASP A 188 1.97 -1.85 18.27
C ASP A 188 2.88 -2.54 19.27
N VAL A 189 2.33 -2.85 20.46
CA VAL A 189 2.99 -3.62 21.51
C VAL A 189 2.12 -4.79 21.90
N LYS A 190 2.66 -6.01 21.77
CA LYS A 190 2.03 -7.26 22.19
C LYS A 190 2.55 -7.65 23.57
N ASP A 191 1.65 -8.03 24.44
CA ASP A 191 1.96 -8.54 25.77
C ASP A 191 1.56 -10.02 25.87
N ASN A 192 2.36 -10.89 25.27
CA ASN A 192 2.09 -12.31 25.22
C ASN A 192 2.30 -12.97 26.58
N LEU A 193 1.24 -13.50 27.18
CA LEU A 193 1.33 -14.39 28.34
C LEU A 193 1.56 -15.81 27.85
N ILE A 194 2.75 -16.33 28.04
CA ILE A 194 3.16 -17.69 27.62
C ILE A 194 2.99 -18.67 28.76
N LEU A 195 1.90 -19.42 28.74
CA LEU A 195 1.59 -20.47 29.73
C LEU A 195 2.32 -21.74 29.37
N LYS A 196 3.22 -22.21 30.21
CA LYS A 196 3.98 -23.48 30.03
C LYS A 196 3.21 -24.71 30.42
N ALA A 197 2.17 -24.53 31.23
CA ALA A 197 1.30 -25.58 31.76
C ALA A 197 -0.09 -25.00 32.05
N PRO A 198 -1.13 -25.82 32.30
CA PRO A 198 -2.43 -25.35 32.72
C PRO A 198 -2.33 -24.37 33.89
N PRO A 199 -2.88 -23.14 33.77
CA PRO A 199 -2.67 -22.11 34.78
C PRO A 199 -3.36 -22.42 36.10
N GLN A 200 -2.75 -21.96 37.21
CA GLN A 200 -3.38 -21.97 38.51
C GLN A 200 -4.34 -20.79 38.72
N TYR A 201 -4.27 -19.79 37.84
CA TYR A 201 -5.04 -18.57 37.90
C TYR A 201 -6.25 -18.65 36.96
N GLU A 202 -7.38 -18.13 37.40
CA GLU A 202 -8.62 -18.03 36.60
C GLU A 202 -8.64 -16.79 35.71
N SER A 203 -7.86 -15.77 36.08
CA SER A 203 -7.76 -14.51 35.35
C SER A 203 -6.38 -13.87 35.50
N PHE A 204 -6.03 -12.99 34.57
CA PHE A 204 -4.80 -12.21 34.55
C PHE A 204 -5.15 -10.73 34.55
N THR A 205 -4.55 -9.96 35.45
CA THR A 205 -4.85 -8.52 35.58
C THR A 205 -3.63 -7.70 35.20
N PHE A 206 -3.80 -6.82 34.23
CA PHE A 206 -2.82 -5.79 33.90
C PHE A 206 -3.18 -4.49 34.62
N LEU A 207 -2.20 -3.89 35.29
CA LEU A 207 -2.34 -2.61 35.99
C LEU A 207 -1.86 -1.49 35.07
N TYR A 208 -2.79 -0.68 34.58
CA TYR A 208 -2.50 0.45 33.73
C TYR A 208 -2.46 1.76 34.53
N GLN A 209 -1.47 2.59 34.26
CA GLN A 209 -1.43 3.99 34.65
C GLN A 209 -1.54 4.87 33.42
N THR A 210 -2.45 5.83 33.40
CA THR A 210 -2.74 6.69 32.26
C THR A 210 -2.36 8.14 32.52
N LYS A 211 -1.91 8.84 31.48
CA LYS A 211 -1.75 10.28 31.47
C LYS A 211 -2.22 10.83 30.12
N GLY A 212 -3.10 11.84 30.13
CA GLY A 212 -3.65 12.46 28.93
C GLY A 212 -4.65 11.58 28.16
N CYS A 213 -5.07 10.46 28.75
CA CYS A 213 -6.12 9.59 28.20
C CYS A 213 -6.82 8.80 29.32
N PHE A 214 -7.99 8.24 29.00
CA PHE A 214 -8.80 7.42 29.90
C PHE A 214 -9.44 6.24 29.15
N PRO A 215 -9.55 5.04 29.76
CA PRO A 215 -10.08 3.87 29.10
C PRO A 215 -11.60 3.78 29.13
N VAL A 216 -12.17 3.19 28.08
CA VAL A 216 -13.57 2.78 27.97
C VAL A 216 -13.60 1.39 27.37
N ILE A 217 -14.36 0.46 27.96
CA ILE A 217 -14.53 -0.86 27.38
C ILE A 217 -15.62 -0.84 26.32
N GLN A 218 -15.31 -1.40 25.16
CA GLN A 218 -16.24 -1.58 24.04
C GLN A 218 -15.97 -2.90 23.34
N ASP A 219 -16.99 -3.76 23.22
CA ASP A 219 -16.91 -5.00 22.43
C ASP A 219 -15.68 -5.89 22.70
N GLN A 220 -15.34 -6.13 23.97
CA GLN A 220 -14.17 -6.90 24.40
C GLN A 220 -12.81 -6.23 24.06
N SER A 221 -12.80 -4.94 23.68
CA SER A 221 -11.62 -4.09 23.58
C SER A 221 -11.64 -2.99 24.62
N VAL A 222 -10.47 -2.45 24.99
CA VAL A 222 -10.38 -1.26 25.85
C VAL A 222 -9.79 -0.12 25.04
N LEU A 223 -10.61 0.90 24.74
CA LEU A 223 -10.24 2.09 23.99
C LEU A 223 -9.79 3.19 24.96
N PHE A 224 -8.62 3.77 24.75
CA PHE A 224 -8.12 4.90 25.52
C PHE A 224 -8.39 6.20 24.78
N PHE A 225 -9.33 7.00 25.27
CA PHE A 225 -9.69 8.28 24.66
C PHE A 225 -8.86 9.42 25.24
N ASN A 226 -8.38 10.34 24.40
CA ASN A 226 -7.81 11.62 24.84
C ASN A 226 -8.90 12.68 25.05
N GLU A 227 -8.52 13.87 25.50
CA GLU A 227 -9.46 14.99 25.74
C GLU A 227 -10.19 15.49 24.48
N LYS A 228 -9.66 15.16 23.28
CA LYS A 228 -10.28 15.52 21.99
C LYS A 228 -11.27 14.46 21.49
N GLY A 229 -11.39 13.33 22.20
CA GLY A 229 -12.19 12.18 21.76
C GLY A 229 -11.50 11.28 20.73
N GLU A 230 -10.21 11.47 20.50
CA GLU A 230 -9.41 10.59 19.65
C GLU A 230 -8.93 9.37 20.47
N VAL A 231 -8.67 8.25 19.79
CA VAL A 231 -8.21 7.00 20.41
C VAL A 231 -6.72 6.79 20.09
N PRO A 232 -5.79 7.30 20.93
CA PRO A 232 -4.36 7.07 20.73
C PRO A 232 -3.93 5.61 20.92
N PHE A 233 -4.63 4.84 21.77
CA PHE A 233 -4.32 3.44 22.06
C PHE A 233 -5.59 2.60 22.23
N GLU A 234 -5.48 1.32 21.87
CA GLU A 234 -6.52 0.31 22.07
C GLU A 234 -5.89 -1.00 22.57
N VAL A 235 -6.40 -1.58 23.63
CA VAL A 235 -6.15 -3.00 23.95
C VAL A 235 -7.19 -3.81 23.19
N THR A 236 -6.75 -4.55 22.17
CA THR A 236 -7.65 -5.34 21.34
C THR A 236 -8.21 -6.56 22.05
N ALA A 237 -9.34 -7.06 21.56
CA ALA A 237 -9.90 -8.31 22.05
C ALA A 237 -8.84 -9.43 21.99
N PRO A 238 -8.47 -10.05 23.14
CA PRO A 238 -7.43 -11.06 23.17
C PRO A 238 -7.91 -12.38 22.56
N PHE A 239 -6.95 -13.25 22.26
CA PHE A 239 -7.22 -14.63 21.85
C PHE A 239 -6.20 -15.57 22.53
N MET A 240 -6.47 -16.89 22.46
CA MET A 240 -5.55 -17.92 22.91
C MET A 240 -5.09 -18.77 21.73
N ARG A 241 -3.83 -19.17 21.73
CA ARG A 241 -3.26 -20.10 20.75
C ARG A 241 -2.40 -21.15 21.46
N ASP A 242 -2.62 -22.43 21.13
CA ASP A 242 -1.76 -23.50 21.67
C ASP A 242 -0.57 -23.81 20.75
N ALA A 243 0.37 -24.63 21.25
CA ALA A 243 1.59 -24.99 20.53
C ALA A 243 1.37 -25.74 19.21
N LYS A 244 0.17 -26.28 18.96
CA LYS A 244 -0.23 -26.93 17.69
C LYS A 244 -1.01 -26.00 16.78
N GLY A 245 -1.17 -24.72 17.17
CA GLY A 245 -1.87 -23.72 16.38
C GLY A 245 -3.38 -23.66 16.60
N ALA A 246 -3.98 -24.45 17.50
CA ALA A 246 -5.39 -24.33 17.82
C ALA A 246 -5.70 -22.98 18.48
N ILE A 247 -6.69 -22.26 17.98
CA ILE A 247 -7.05 -20.90 18.40
C ILE A 247 -8.39 -20.91 19.12
N SER A 248 -8.55 -20.04 20.12
CA SER A 248 -9.81 -19.77 20.81
C SER A 248 -9.95 -18.28 21.12
N GLU A 249 -11.13 -17.73 20.83
CA GLU A 249 -11.54 -16.37 21.18
C GLU A 249 -12.43 -16.35 22.44
N ALA A 250 -12.53 -17.47 23.15
CA ALA A 250 -13.32 -17.61 24.36
C ALA A 250 -12.59 -16.99 25.57
N LEU A 251 -12.53 -15.66 25.59
CA LEU A 251 -12.00 -14.85 26.69
C LEU A 251 -12.95 -13.68 26.95
N GLU A 252 -12.93 -13.20 28.20
CA GLU A 252 -13.64 -11.98 28.59
C GLU A 252 -12.63 -10.95 29.09
N ILE A 253 -12.84 -9.68 28.71
CA ILE A 253 -12.15 -8.53 29.31
C ILE A 253 -13.08 -7.80 30.25
N GLU A 254 -12.55 -7.45 31.40
CA GLU A 254 -13.22 -6.58 32.38
C GLU A 254 -12.32 -5.38 32.68
N LEU A 255 -12.91 -4.20 32.75
CA LEU A 255 -12.23 -2.95 33.11
C LEU A 255 -12.72 -2.48 34.48
N ARG A 256 -11.79 -2.20 35.39
CA ARG A 256 -12.08 -1.63 36.73
C ARG A 256 -11.20 -0.41 36.97
N GLU A 257 -11.72 0.56 37.73
CA GLU A 257 -10.92 1.65 38.24
C GLU A 257 -10.00 1.14 39.35
N GLY A 258 -8.73 1.52 39.32
CA GLY A 258 -7.76 1.14 40.32
C GLY A 258 -7.86 2.03 41.59
N GLU A 259 -7.12 1.65 42.64
CA GLU A 259 -7.13 2.36 43.93
C GLU A 259 -6.59 3.80 43.86
N LYS A 260 -5.69 4.08 42.92
CA LYS A 260 -5.06 5.40 42.72
C LYS A 260 -5.68 6.12 41.55
N LYS A 261 -5.71 7.45 41.63
CA LYS A 261 -6.19 8.28 40.52
C LYS A 261 -5.40 7.97 39.22
N HIS A 262 -6.13 7.83 38.10
CA HIS A 262 -5.59 7.49 36.78
C HIS A 262 -4.93 6.09 36.70
N THR A 263 -5.31 5.17 37.58
CA THR A 263 -4.95 3.76 37.48
C THR A 263 -6.15 2.91 37.16
N TRP A 264 -5.94 1.82 36.40
CA TRP A 264 -6.98 0.96 35.88
C TRP A 264 -6.53 -0.49 35.91
N GLU A 265 -7.47 -1.40 36.15
CA GLU A 265 -7.26 -2.83 36.06
C GLU A 265 -7.95 -3.36 34.79
N VAL A 266 -7.17 -3.91 33.86
CA VAL A 266 -7.68 -4.67 32.71
C VAL A 266 -7.54 -6.15 33.05
N ILE A 267 -8.66 -6.83 33.22
CA ILE A 267 -8.73 -8.20 33.69
C ILE A 267 -9.08 -9.11 32.50
N VAL A 268 -8.16 -10.00 32.14
CA VAL A 268 -8.33 -11.00 31.07
C VAL A 268 -8.76 -12.32 31.71
N LYS A 269 -9.90 -12.86 31.32
CA LYS A 269 -10.49 -14.11 31.85
C LYS A 269 -10.58 -15.14 30.72
N PRO A 270 -9.58 -16.03 30.57
CA PRO A 270 -9.60 -17.08 29.57
C PRO A 270 -10.55 -18.21 29.94
N ASP A 271 -11.14 -18.87 28.95
CA ASP A 271 -11.96 -20.07 29.15
C ASP A 271 -11.12 -21.21 29.71
N GLN A 272 -11.37 -21.55 30.97
CA GLN A 272 -10.65 -22.62 31.71
C GLN A 272 -10.95 -23.99 31.10
N THR A 273 -12.11 -24.19 30.50
CA THR A 273 -12.48 -25.47 29.84
C THR A 273 -11.57 -25.73 28.66
N TRP A 274 -11.37 -24.71 27.83
CA TRP A 274 -10.47 -24.80 26.70
C TRP A 274 -9.01 -24.99 27.13
N LEU A 275 -8.54 -24.21 28.09
CA LEU A 275 -7.15 -24.34 28.60
C LEU A 275 -6.86 -25.71 29.18
N ARG A 276 -7.81 -26.36 29.86
CA ARG A 276 -7.61 -27.63 30.56
C ARG A 276 -8.04 -28.86 29.74
N ALA A 277 -8.44 -28.66 28.49
CA ALA A 277 -8.83 -29.73 27.59
C ALA A 277 -7.64 -30.72 27.37
N LYS A 278 -7.93 -32.00 27.24
CA LYS A 278 -6.89 -33.06 27.10
C LYS A 278 -6.08 -32.95 25.82
N GLU A 279 -6.69 -32.44 24.79
CA GLU A 279 -6.08 -32.17 23.46
C GLU A 279 -5.17 -30.96 23.45
N ARG A 280 -5.16 -30.13 24.50
CA ARG A 280 -4.41 -28.89 24.55
C ARG A 280 -2.91 -29.13 24.59
N SER A 281 -2.17 -28.45 23.74
CA SER A 281 -0.71 -28.54 23.69
C SER A 281 -0.09 -27.26 24.23
N TYR A 282 0.71 -27.39 25.27
CA TYR A 282 1.45 -26.27 25.85
C TYR A 282 2.83 -26.09 25.20
N PRO A 283 3.39 -24.85 25.09
CA PRO A 283 2.83 -23.63 25.70
C PRO A 283 1.58 -23.12 25.00
N VAL A 284 0.74 -22.42 25.76
CA VAL A 284 -0.39 -21.65 25.26
C VAL A 284 -0.05 -20.17 25.38
N THR A 285 -0.21 -19.40 24.32
CA THR A 285 -0.07 -17.94 24.33
C THR A 285 -1.46 -17.31 24.46
N ILE A 286 -1.58 -16.33 25.39
CA ILE A 286 -2.71 -15.41 25.50
C ILE A 286 -2.20 -14.04 25.05
N ASP A 287 -2.84 -13.42 24.09
CA ASP A 287 -2.37 -12.20 23.40
C ASP A 287 -3.33 -11.01 23.60
N PRO A 288 -3.14 -10.20 24.64
CA PRO A 288 -3.68 -8.85 24.70
C PRO A 288 -2.70 -7.88 24.03
N THR A 289 -3.06 -7.35 22.86
CA THR A 289 -2.22 -6.41 22.11
C THR A 289 -2.62 -4.97 22.37
N VAL A 290 -1.67 -4.08 22.65
CA VAL A 290 -1.85 -2.63 22.67
C VAL A 290 -1.58 -2.09 21.27
N ASN A 291 -2.64 -1.81 20.53
CA ASN A 291 -2.57 -1.22 19.20
C ASN A 291 -2.53 0.31 19.25
N THR A 292 -1.92 0.88 18.24
CA THR A 292 -2.05 2.30 17.90
C THR A 292 -2.96 2.44 16.68
N PRO A 293 -4.25 2.75 16.84
CA PRO A 293 -5.18 2.82 15.73
C PRO A 293 -4.70 3.76 14.63
N VAL A 294 -4.55 3.26 13.41
CA VAL A 294 -4.20 4.05 12.23
C VAL A 294 -5.47 4.31 11.44
N THR A 295 -5.76 5.57 11.14
CA THR A 295 -6.95 5.99 10.41
C THR A 295 -6.80 5.95 8.89
N PHE A 296 -5.60 5.61 8.37
CA PHE A 296 -5.25 5.73 6.96
C PHE A 296 -4.87 4.39 6.35
N ASP A 297 -5.23 4.20 5.08
CA ASP A 297 -4.74 3.14 4.18
C ASP A 297 -4.79 1.71 4.76
N LYS A 298 -5.89 1.36 5.44
CA LYS A 298 -6.03 0.06 6.10
C LYS A 298 -6.30 -1.06 5.11
N VAL A 299 -5.80 -2.25 5.44
CA VAL A 299 -6.35 -3.51 4.97
C VAL A 299 -7.44 -3.94 5.94
N TYR A 300 -8.65 -4.07 5.45
CA TYR A 300 -9.74 -4.63 6.21
C TYR A 300 -9.82 -6.13 5.92
N ALA A 301 -9.93 -6.95 6.95
CA ALA A 301 -10.15 -8.38 6.81
C ALA A 301 -11.03 -8.88 7.94
N ASN A 302 -12.15 -9.51 7.59
CA ASN A 302 -13.08 -10.09 8.55
C ASN A 302 -13.46 -11.50 8.13
N VAL A 303 -13.60 -12.38 9.11
CA VAL A 303 -14.10 -13.74 8.90
C VAL A 303 -15.55 -13.82 9.36
N VAL A 304 -16.41 -14.32 8.50
CA VAL A 304 -17.81 -14.62 8.84
C VAL A 304 -17.99 -16.13 9.05
N SER A 305 -18.79 -16.52 10.04
CA SER A 305 -19.02 -17.91 10.44
C SER A 305 -20.49 -18.28 10.31
N SER A 306 -20.79 -19.40 9.65
CA SER A 306 -22.17 -19.88 9.52
C SER A 306 -22.75 -20.38 10.85
N LYS A 307 -21.92 -20.87 11.75
CA LYS A 307 -22.31 -21.33 13.09
C LYS A 307 -22.64 -20.16 14.01
N ASN A 308 -21.85 -19.08 13.91
CA ASN A 308 -22.00 -17.85 14.68
C ASN A 308 -22.54 -16.72 13.80
N ALA A 309 -23.67 -16.94 13.17
CA ALA A 309 -24.14 -16.18 12.02
C ALA A 309 -24.41 -14.67 12.28
N ASN A 310 -24.67 -14.28 13.51
CA ASN A 310 -24.88 -12.87 13.92
C ASN A 310 -23.62 -12.24 14.55
N LEU A 311 -22.57 -13.02 14.76
CA LEU A 311 -21.35 -12.52 15.39
C LEU A 311 -20.52 -11.72 14.38
N VAL A 312 -20.16 -10.51 14.73
CA VAL A 312 -19.14 -9.73 14.05
C VAL A 312 -17.80 -10.12 14.64
N ASN A 313 -16.97 -10.80 13.84
CA ASN A 313 -15.64 -11.19 14.28
C ASN A 313 -14.69 -9.99 14.15
N LYS A 314 -14.23 -9.46 15.27
CA LYS A 314 -13.28 -8.34 15.33
C LYS A 314 -11.82 -8.77 15.48
N GLN A 315 -11.61 -10.07 15.69
CA GLN A 315 -10.28 -10.64 15.72
C GLN A 315 -9.74 -10.70 14.29
N ASN A 316 -8.63 -10.04 14.04
CA ASN A 316 -8.03 -9.91 12.71
C ASN A 316 -6.58 -10.41 12.65
N THR A 317 -6.06 -10.99 13.73
CA THR A 317 -4.71 -11.57 13.76
C THR A 317 -4.62 -12.82 12.90
N TYR A 318 -5.65 -13.68 12.95
CA TYR A 318 -5.75 -14.87 12.11
C TYR A 318 -7.06 -14.90 11.34
N LEU A 319 -6.99 -15.31 10.08
CA LEU A 319 -8.16 -15.57 9.24
C LEU A 319 -8.36 -17.09 9.19
N VAL A 320 -9.29 -17.58 9.98
CA VAL A 320 -9.60 -19.02 10.03
C VAL A 320 -10.72 -19.34 9.04
N LEU A 321 -10.39 -20.02 7.95
CA LEU A 321 -11.35 -20.51 6.95
C LEU A 321 -11.80 -21.91 7.32
N GLY A 322 -13.07 -22.24 7.12
CA GLY A 322 -13.60 -23.53 7.50
C GLY A 322 -14.70 -24.05 6.57
N GLY A 323 -15.08 -25.32 6.77
CA GLY A 323 -16.15 -25.98 6.02
C GLY A 323 -17.01 -26.88 6.90
N ARG A 324 -18.01 -27.53 6.30
CA ARG A 324 -18.99 -28.48 6.84
C ARG A 324 -19.71 -28.04 8.12
N SER A 325 -19.11 -28.25 9.30
CA SER A 325 -19.76 -27.94 10.59
C SER A 325 -19.81 -26.44 10.87
N ASP A 326 -18.84 -25.68 10.34
CA ASP A 326 -18.78 -24.23 10.43
C ASP A 326 -18.12 -23.66 9.17
N VAL A 327 -18.95 -23.25 8.21
CA VAL A 327 -18.44 -22.59 6.99
C VAL A 327 -17.98 -21.20 7.35
N ARG A 328 -16.67 -20.96 7.21
CA ARG A 328 -16.01 -19.67 7.48
C ARG A 328 -15.37 -19.11 6.22
N ARG A 329 -15.59 -17.84 5.98
CA ARG A 329 -15.11 -17.10 4.81
C ARG A 329 -14.46 -15.80 5.21
N ALA A 330 -13.33 -15.46 4.61
CA ALA A 330 -12.64 -14.19 4.86
C ALA A 330 -12.96 -13.19 3.74
N PHE A 331 -13.34 -11.99 4.14
CA PHE A 331 -13.49 -10.83 3.27
C PHE A 331 -12.33 -9.89 3.51
N LEU A 332 -11.67 -9.46 2.42
CA LEU A 332 -10.51 -8.56 2.45
C LEU A 332 -10.78 -7.34 1.55
N LYS A 333 -10.42 -6.15 2.04
CA LYS A 333 -10.51 -4.91 1.27
C LYS A 333 -9.24 -4.10 1.49
N PHE A 334 -8.61 -3.66 0.41
CA PHE A 334 -7.35 -2.92 0.43
C PHE A 334 -7.58 -1.48 -0.01
N SER A 335 -6.95 -0.53 0.67
CA SER A 335 -6.85 0.84 0.17
C SER A 335 -5.86 0.87 -0.99
N LEU A 336 -6.32 1.23 -2.18
CA LEU A 336 -5.47 1.28 -3.35
C LEU A 336 -4.52 2.48 -3.29
N PRO A 337 -3.26 2.34 -3.76
CA PRO A 337 -2.37 3.47 -3.93
C PRO A 337 -2.92 4.43 -4.98
N GLU A 338 -2.71 5.74 -4.78
CA GLU A 338 -2.97 6.71 -5.82
C GLU A 338 -1.94 6.54 -6.94
N ILE A 339 -2.41 6.27 -8.16
CA ILE A 339 -1.62 6.28 -9.38
C ILE A 339 -2.02 7.50 -10.23
N GLN A 340 -1.11 7.96 -11.09
CA GLN A 340 -1.39 9.15 -11.89
C GLN A 340 -2.43 8.86 -12.98
N PRO A 341 -3.25 9.85 -13.34
CA PRO A 341 -4.03 9.74 -14.58
C PRO A 341 -3.09 9.46 -15.76
N GLY A 342 -3.35 8.39 -16.50
CA GLY A 342 -2.49 7.95 -17.60
C GLY A 342 -1.51 6.84 -17.22
N ASP A 343 -1.42 6.45 -15.95
CA ASP A 343 -0.73 5.24 -15.55
C ASP A 343 -1.64 4.02 -15.72
N MET A 344 -1.05 2.91 -16.13
CA MET A 344 -1.75 1.63 -16.31
C MET A 344 -1.18 0.57 -15.37
N VAL A 345 -2.07 -0.11 -14.67
CA VAL A 345 -1.69 -1.31 -13.91
C VAL A 345 -1.33 -2.43 -14.90
N ILE A 346 -0.11 -2.95 -14.78
CA ILE A 346 0.37 -4.05 -15.61
C ILE A 346 0.37 -5.38 -14.87
N GLN A 347 0.52 -5.34 -13.56
CA GLN A 347 0.47 -6.51 -12.70
C GLN A 347 -0.07 -6.13 -11.32
N ALA A 348 -0.92 -6.98 -10.74
CA ALA A 348 -1.29 -6.88 -9.34
C ALA A 348 -1.41 -8.27 -8.72
N GLN A 349 -0.88 -8.41 -7.51
CA GLN A 349 -0.86 -9.65 -6.75
C GLN A 349 -1.30 -9.39 -5.31
N MET A 350 -2.07 -10.31 -4.75
CA MET A 350 -2.37 -10.36 -3.33
C MET A 350 -1.58 -11.48 -2.68
N MET A 351 -0.85 -11.17 -1.63
CA MET A 351 -0.07 -12.13 -0.85
C MET A 351 -0.74 -12.38 0.49
N VAL A 352 -0.95 -13.63 0.83
CA VAL A 352 -1.38 -14.07 2.17
C VAL A 352 -0.45 -15.18 2.66
N VAL A 353 -0.42 -15.43 3.96
CA VAL A 353 0.46 -16.44 4.56
C VAL A 353 -0.37 -17.47 5.29
N SER A 354 -0.20 -18.75 4.93
CA SER A 354 -0.73 -19.89 5.68
C SER A 354 0.25 -20.31 6.78
N VAL A 355 -0.31 -20.58 7.95
CA VAL A 355 0.44 -21.05 9.14
C VAL A 355 -0.04 -22.42 9.61
N ASP A 356 -0.73 -23.17 8.75
CA ASP A 356 -1.14 -24.54 9.02
C ASP A 356 0.09 -25.47 9.09
N GLY A 357 0.02 -26.51 9.92
CA GLY A 357 1.12 -27.47 10.13
C GLY A 357 0.69 -28.93 10.13
N ASP A 358 -0.50 -29.26 9.60
CA ASP A 358 -1.08 -30.62 9.64
C ASP A 358 -0.76 -31.50 8.41
N ASN A 359 0.03 -30.98 7.48
CA ASN A 359 0.45 -31.62 6.23
C ASN A 359 -0.73 -32.06 5.33
N ALA A 360 -1.90 -31.46 5.48
CA ALA A 360 -3.05 -31.78 4.64
C ALA A 360 -3.06 -30.92 3.36
N LEU A 361 -3.63 -31.47 2.29
CA LEU A 361 -3.81 -30.74 1.05
C LEU A 361 -4.91 -29.68 1.21
N ARG A 362 -4.57 -28.42 0.98
CA ARG A 362 -5.46 -27.28 1.01
C ARG A 362 -5.74 -26.76 -0.39
N ARG A 363 -6.95 -26.27 -0.59
CA ARG A 363 -7.32 -25.51 -1.79
C ARG A 363 -8.09 -24.28 -1.36
N LEU A 364 -7.66 -23.12 -1.82
CA LEU A 364 -8.30 -21.82 -1.58
C LEU A 364 -8.83 -21.28 -2.89
N HIS A 365 -10.02 -20.69 -2.85
CA HIS A 365 -10.63 -19.98 -3.97
C HIS A 365 -10.76 -18.51 -3.63
N LEU A 366 -10.35 -17.67 -4.58
CA LEU A 366 -10.50 -16.21 -4.52
C LEU A 366 -11.67 -15.79 -5.41
N HIS A 367 -12.53 -14.91 -4.89
CA HIS A 367 -13.70 -14.39 -5.60
C HIS A 367 -13.78 -12.88 -5.48
N ARG A 368 -14.41 -12.23 -6.47
CA ARG A 368 -14.74 -10.83 -6.46
C ARG A 368 -15.93 -10.54 -5.56
N VAL A 369 -15.85 -9.53 -4.72
CA VAL A 369 -16.99 -8.99 -3.96
C VAL A 369 -17.71 -7.96 -4.82
N MET A 370 -19.04 -8.06 -4.88
CA MET A 370 -19.90 -7.28 -5.78
C MET A 370 -20.68 -6.16 -5.08
N GLN A 371 -20.61 -6.10 -3.76
CA GLN A 371 -21.34 -5.15 -2.93
C GLN A 371 -20.43 -4.61 -1.83
N ASP A 372 -20.55 -3.32 -1.54
CA ASP A 372 -19.79 -2.68 -0.45
C ASP A 372 -20.21 -3.21 0.93
N TRP A 373 -19.28 -3.18 1.87
CA TRP A 373 -19.45 -3.70 3.21
C TRP A 373 -18.60 -2.93 4.23
N GLU A 374 -19.09 -2.92 5.47
CA GLU A 374 -18.44 -2.28 6.59
C GLU A 374 -17.84 -3.33 7.55
N PRO A 375 -16.55 -3.29 7.84
CA PRO A 375 -15.87 -4.28 8.68
C PRO A 375 -16.51 -4.43 10.07
N ASP A 376 -16.89 -3.33 10.68
CA ASP A 376 -17.43 -3.29 12.05
C ASP A 376 -18.85 -3.87 12.19
N HIS A 377 -19.50 -4.18 11.05
CA HIS A 377 -20.86 -4.72 11.02
C HIS A 377 -20.97 -6.04 10.27
N LEU A 378 -19.85 -6.56 9.71
CA LEU A 378 -19.86 -7.74 8.86
C LEU A 378 -20.07 -9.02 9.67
N CYS A 379 -21.16 -9.74 9.37
CA CYS A 379 -21.45 -11.08 9.88
C CYS A 379 -21.97 -12.00 8.78
N TRP A 380 -22.26 -13.25 9.09
CA TRP A 380 -22.74 -14.21 8.08
C TRP A 380 -24.05 -13.81 7.42
N TYR A 381 -25.00 -13.21 8.17
CA TYR A 381 -26.30 -12.83 7.62
C TYR A 381 -26.24 -11.64 6.66
N ASN A 382 -25.38 -10.69 6.90
CA ASN A 382 -25.26 -9.48 6.08
C ASN A 382 -24.04 -9.47 5.15
N LYS A 383 -23.37 -10.64 4.99
CA LYS A 383 -22.20 -10.74 4.11
C LYS A 383 -22.53 -10.28 2.69
N PRO A 384 -21.63 -9.55 2.04
CA PRO A 384 -21.86 -9.02 0.70
C PRO A 384 -22.00 -10.13 -0.33
N VAL A 385 -22.70 -9.82 -1.41
CA VAL A 385 -22.77 -10.67 -2.59
C VAL A 385 -21.40 -10.71 -3.26
N TYR A 386 -21.01 -11.88 -3.72
CA TYR A 386 -19.79 -12.10 -4.45
C TYR A 386 -20.07 -12.82 -5.79
N GLU A 387 -19.14 -12.74 -6.71
CA GLU A 387 -19.22 -13.42 -8.00
C GLU A 387 -18.90 -14.90 -7.84
N GLU A 388 -19.75 -15.79 -8.37
CA GLU A 388 -19.52 -17.25 -8.28
C GLU A 388 -18.31 -17.70 -9.10
N GLN A 389 -17.94 -16.94 -10.13
CA GLN A 389 -16.72 -17.19 -10.91
C GLN A 389 -15.49 -17.05 -10.01
N ILE A 390 -14.64 -18.06 -10.03
CA ILE A 390 -13.38 -18.08 -9.31
C ILE A 390 -12.39 -17.18 -10.07
N LEU A 391 -11.82 -16.19 -9.38
CA LEU A 391 -10.78 -15.33 -9.93
C LEU A 391 -9.45 -16.07 -10.01
N ASP A 392 -9.10 -16.76 -8.91
CA ASP A 392 -7.86 -17.51 -8.81
C ASP A 392 -7.99 -18.65 -7.79
N THR A 393 -7.15 -19.67 -7.94
CA THR A 393 -7.13 -20.85 -7.07
C THR A 393 -5.70 -21.17 -6.65
N TYR A 394 -5.48 -21.34 -5.37
CA TYR A 394 -4.20 -21.80 -4.85
C TYR A 394 -4.35 -23.16 -4.16
N GLN A 395 -3.50 -24.13 -4.53
CA GLN A 395 -3.49 -25.47 -3.95
C GLN A 395 -2.08 -25.77 -3.38
N TYR A 396 -2.02 -26.25 -2.13
CA TYR A 396 -0.75 -26.49 -1.45
C TYR A 396 -0.90 -27.53 -0.35
N TYR A 397 0.23 -28.11 0.09
CA TYR A 397 0.30 -28.90 1.31
C TYR A 397 0.62 -28.00 2.50
N ALA A 398 -0.17 -28.13 3.55
CA ALA A 398 -0.06 -27.33 4.78
C ALA A 398 1.00 -27.92 5.73
N ASN A 399 2.25 -27.97 5.29
CA ASN A 399 3.36 -28.61 6.02
C ASN A 399 4.32 -27.62 6.69
N ASP A 400 4.18 -26.31 6.40
CA ASP A 400 5.01 -25.25 6.96
C ASP A 400 4.34 -23.88 6.70
N VAL A 401 4.92 -22.80 7.26
CA VAL A 401 4.54 -21.44 6.92
C VAL A 401 4.75 -21.22 5.42
N LYS A 402 3.68 -20.86 4.71
CA LYS A 402 3.69 -20.76 3.26
C LYS A 402 3.08 -19.46 2.78
N VAL A 403 3.82 -18.76 1.90
CA VAL A 403 3.32 -17.58 1.19
C VAL A 403 2.50 -18.04 0.01
N LEU A 404 1.28 -17.52 -0.11
CA LEU A 404 0.32 -17.81 -1.16
C LEU A 404 0.09 -16.52 -1.96
N ASN A 405 0.41 -16.54 -3.25
CA ASN A 405 0.28 -15.40 -4.16
C ASN A 405 -0.92 -15.61 -5.10
N PHE A 406 -1.84 -14.64 -5.10
CA PHE A 406 -3.01 -14.65 -5.98
C PHE A 406 -2.89 -13.54 -7.02
N GLY A 407 -3.10 -13.87 -8.29
CA GLY A 407 -3.16 -12.90 -9.39
C GLY A 407 -4.49 -12.15 -9.41
N ILE A 408 -4.43 -10.80 -9.29
CA ILE A 408 -5.62 -9.94 -9.25
C ILE A 408 -5.55 -8.76 -10.22
N THR A 409 -4.73 -8.88 -11.25
CA THR A 409 -4.43 -7.77 -12.20
C THR A 409 -5.69 -7.18 -12.82
N ASP A 410 -6.53 -8.01 -13.44
CA ASP A 410 -7.73 -7.53 -14.13
C ASP A 410 -8.74 -6.91 -13.17
N LEU A 411 -8.83 -7.46 -11.95
CA LEU A 411 -9.68 -6.92 -10.91
C LEU A 411 -9.21 -5.54 -10.44
N VAL A 412 -7.90 -5.37 -10.23
CA VAL A 412 -7.32 -4.08 -9.80
C VAL A 412 -7.46 -3.04 -10.91
N LYS A 413 -7.29 -3.41 -12.18
CA LYS A 413 -7.59 -2.53 -13.32
C LYS A 413 -9.04 -2.04 -13.27
N ASP A 414 -9.99 -2.96 -13.09
CA ASP A 414 -11.41 -2.60 -13.01
C ASP A 414 -11.71 -1.69 -11.82
N TRP A 415 -11.06 -1.87 -10.68
CA TRP A 415 -11.21 -0.99 -9.52
C TRP A 415 -10.76 0.44 -9.81
N TYR A 416 -9.65 0.62 -10.53
CA TYR A 416 -9.19 1.97 -10.93
C TYR A 416 -10.10 2.60 -11.99
N GLU A 417 -10.59 1.80 -12.95
CA GLU A 417 -11.45 2.30 -14.04
C GLU A 417 -12.85 2.67 -13.55
N ASN A 418 -13.44 1.86 -12.67
CA ASN A 418 -14.85 1.99 -12.26
C ASN A 418 -15.05 2.51 -10.84
N GLY A 419 -13.97 2.64 -10.04
CA GLY A 419 -14.02 3.11 -8.66
C GLY A 419 -14.76 2.18 -7.68
N LYS A 420 -15.01 0.91 -8.06
CA LYS A 420 -15.81 -0.06 -7.28
C LYS A 420 -14.92 -1.09 -6.60
N ASN A 421 -14.02 -0.64 -5.73
CA ASN A 421 -13.25 -1.54 -4.89
C ASN A 421 -14.09 -2.00 -3.68
N PHE A 422 -14.80 -3.11 -3.84
CA PHE A 422 -15.54 -3.77 -2.76
C PHE A 422 -14.74 -4.92 -2.12
N GLY A 423 -13.49 -5.13 -2.56
CA GLY A 423 -12.60 -6.14 -2.01
C GLY A 423 -12.79 -7.53 -2.60
N LEU A 424 -12.32 -8.50 -1.85
CA LEU A 424 -12.15 -9.90 -2.22
C LEU A 424 -12.76 -10.83 -1.17
N LEU A 425 -13.22 -11.98 -1.63
CA LEU A 425 -13.60 -13.10 -0.76
C LEU A 425 -12.60 -14.24 -0.94
N LEU A 426 -12.04 -14.70 0.16
CA LEU A 426 -11.21 -15.91 0.22
C LEU A 426 -11.94 -16.99 1.01
N LYS A 427 -12.05 -18.20 0.43
CA LYS A 427 -12.71 -19.35 1.05
C LYS A 427 -12.01 -20.66 0.72
N THR A 428 -12.27 -21.71 1.51
CA THR A 428 -11.80 -23.04 1.16
C THR A 428 -12.52 -23.57 -0.09
N GLY A 429 -11.81 -24.28 -0.97
CA GLY A 429 -12.38 -24.91 -2.15
C GLY A 429 -13.29 -26.10 -1.84
N HIS A 430 -13.34 -26.56 -0.59
CA HIS A 430 -14.10 -27.73 -0.13
C HIS A 430 -14.93 -27.45 1.12
N GLU A 431 -15.87 -26.48 1.05
CA GLU A 431 -16.75 -26.12 2.18
C GLU A 431 -17.62 -27.28 2.70
N THR A 432 -17.74 -28.38 1.96
CA THR A 432 -18.45 -29.58 2.37
C THR A 432 -17.62 -30.58 3.19
N LYS A 433 -16.30 -30.34 3.30
CA LYS A 433 -15.38 -31.17 4.10
C LYS A 433 -15.09 -30.52 5.43
N GLU A 434 -14.88 -31.35 6.47
CA GLU A 434 -14.37 -30.85 7.74
C GLU A 434 -12.90 -30.52 7.59
N MET A 435 -12.61 -29.24 7.48
CA MET A 435 -11.26 -28.73 7.23
C MET A 435 -11.18 -27.27 7.70
N GLU A 436 -10.11 -26.92 8.37
CA GLU A 436 -9.76 -25.56 8.70
C GLU A 436 -8.47 -25.16 8.02
N THR A 437 -8.38 -23.89 7.62
CA THR A 437 -7.16 -23.26 7.08
C THR A 437 -6.93 -21.99 7.86
N ILE A 438 -5.72 -21.83 8.38
CA ILE A 438 -5.34 -20.67 9.19
C ILE A 438 -4.38 -19.79 8.38
N LEU A 439 -4.81 -18.58 8.09
CA LEU A 439 -4.00 -17.56 7.43
C LEU A 439 -3.68 -16.44 8.41
N LEU A 440 -2.55 -15.78 8.21
CA LEU A 440 -2.27 -14.53 8.91
C LEU A 440 -3.22 -13.42 8.44
N GLY A 441 -3.83 -12.72 9.38
CA GLY A 441 -4.67 -11.56 9.13
C GLY A 441 -3.88 -10.25 9.19
N PRO A 442 -4.54 -9.06 9.09
CA PRO A 442 -3.86 -7.76 9.15
C PRO A 442 -3.40 -7.34 10.55
N GLY A 443 -3.74 -8.09 11.59
CA GLY A 443 -3.28 -7.85 12.95
C GLY A 443 -1.79 -8.10 13.13
N THR A 444 -1.30 -7.93 14.36
CA THR A 444 0.11 -8.19 14.70
C THR A 444 0.39 -9.68 14.88
N HIS A 445 1.56 -10.16 14.43
CA HIS A 445 1.95 -11.56 14.46
C HIS A 445 3.29 -11.78 15.11
N GLU A 446 3.46 -12.99 15.71
CA GLU A 446 4.72 -13.47 16.25
C GLU A 446 5.50 -14.23 15.16
N GLY A 447 6.78 -13.93 15.00
CA GLY A 447 7.71 -14.71 14.20
C GLY A 447 7.60 -14.63 12.68
N VAL A 448 6.61 -13.89 12.14
CA VAL A 448 6.40 -13.73 10.70
C VAL A 448 6.02 -12.28 10.40
N ASP A 449 6.80 -11.35 10.91
CA ASP A 449 6.43 -9.94 11.04
C ASP A 449 6.23 -9.20 9.72
N ASP A 450 6.90 -9.65 8.68
CA ASP A 450 6.89 -9.06 7.34
C ASP A 450 5.90 -9.75 6.37
N LEU A 451 5.28 -10.87 6.78
CA LEU A 451 4.40 -11.68 5.93
C LEU A 451 2.94 -11.56 6.37
N ARG A 452 2.32 -10.42 6.10
CA ARG A 452 0.90 -10.14 6.38
C ARG A 452 0.10 -10.12 5.07
N PRO A 453 -1.25 -10.08 5.07
CA PRO A 453 -1.99 -9.78 3.86
C PRO A 453 -1.48 -8.51 3.20
N GLN A 454 -0.95 -8.63 1.98
CA GLN A 454 -0.30 -7.55 1.27
C GLN A 454 -0.76 -7.53 -0.18
N ILE A 455 -0.81 -6.35 -0.79
CA ILE A 455 -1.05 -6.20 -2.22
C ILE A 455 0.15 -5.52 -2.88
N LEU A 456 0.62 -6.07 -3.98
CA LEU A 456 1.63 -5.49 -4.84
C LEU A 456 0.98 -5.05 -6.14
N ILE A 457 1.15 -3.80 -6.53
CA ILE A 457 0.60 -3.24 -7.76
C ILE A 457 1.73 -2.63 -8.57
N THR A 458 2.00 -3.20 -9.74
CA THR A 458 2.98 -2.66 -10.70
C THR A 458 2.24 -1.90 -11.78
N TYR A 459 2.67 -0.67 -12.02
CA TYR A 459 2.06 0.25 -12.98
C TYR A 459 3.12 1.04 -13.75
N VAL A 460 2.76 1.57 -14.89
CA VAL A 460 3.65 2.30 -15.79
C VAL A 460 2.88 3.41 -16.47
N SER A 461 3.53 4.54 -16.77
CA SER A 461 2.99 5.54 -17.70
C SER A 461 2.96 4.95 -19.10
N TYR A 462 1.86 5.10 -19.84
CA TYR A 462 1.62 4.31 -21.04
C TYR A 462 1.16 5.09 -22.28
N SER A 463 0.86 6.37 -22.14
CA SER A 463 0.54 7.23 -23.29
C SER A 463 1.80 7.72 -23.98
N GLY A 464 1.76 7.86 -25.29
CA GLY A 464 2.82 8.45 -26.09
C GLY A 464 3.93 7.48 -26.49
N LEU A 465 5.08 8.05 -26.89
CA LEU A 465 6.25 7.34 -27.43
C LEU A 465 7.48 7.61 -26.56
N GLU A 466 7.63 6.85 -25.49
CA GLU A 466 8.83 6.95 -24.65
C GLU A 466 10.04 6.25 -25.25
N GLY A 467 11.19 6.92 -25.24
CA GLY A 467 12.42 6.44 -25.90
C GLY A 467 13.04 5.18 -25.31
N TYR A 468 12.67 4.79 -24.10
CA TYR A 468 13.15 3.56 -23.44
C TYR A 468 12.27 2.32 -23.70
N TRP A 469 11.08 2.49 -24.33
CA TRP A 469 10.24 1.37 -24.72
C TRP A 469 10.54 0.88 -26.14
N THR A 470 10.29 -0.40 -26.38
CA THR A 470 10.35 -0.99 -27.73
C THR A 470 9.01 -0.88 -28.41
N TYR A 471 9.02 -0.50 -29.68
CA TYR A 471 7.83 -0.33 -30.49
C TYR A 471 7.92 -1.10 -31.80
N HIS A 472 6.81 -1.73 -32.17
CA HIS A 472 6.59 -2.13 -33.57
C HIS A 472 5.98 -0.98 -34.35
N SER A 473 6.74 -0.41 -35.28
CA SER A 473 6.30 0.76 -36.03
C SER A 473 6.14 0.42 -37.52
N GLN A 474 5.03 0.89 -38.11
CA GLN A 474 4.73 0.76 -39.54
C GLN A 474 4.36 2.10 -40.11
N SER A 475 5.10 2.55 -41.13
CA SER A 475 4.76 3.75 -41.89
C SER A 475 3.82 3.44 -43.06
N ALA A 476 2.78 4.22 -43.19
CA ALA A 476 1.84 4.23 -44.33
C ALA A 476 2.05 5.42 -45.22
N GLY A 477 3.25 5.95 -45.32
CA GLY A 477 3.61 7.11 -46.12
C GLY A 477 2.86 8.37 -45.69
N ARG A 478 2.11 8.98 -46.62
CA ARG A 478 1.34 10.20 -46.35
C ARG A 478 0.19 10.01 -45.35
N ALA A 479 -0.25 8.77 -45.14
CA ALA A 479 -1.28 8.48 -44.17
C ALA A 479 -0.74 8.52 -42.73
N GLY A 480 0.57 8.48 -42.55
CA GLY A 480 1.19 8.59 -41.22
C GLY A 480 1.93 7.34 -40.77
N THR A 481 2.22 7.26 -39.50
CA THR A 481 2.94 6.17 -38.86
C THR A 481 2.15 5.65 -37.67
N VAL A 482 2.03 4.33 -37.57
CA VAL A 482 1.48 3.64 -36.41
C VAL A 482 2.64 3.00 -35.64
N SER A 483 2.66 3.20 -34.33
CA SER A 483 3.62 2.56 -33.41
C SER A 483 2.86 1.85 -32.32
N ILE A 484 3.15 0.58 -32.08
CA ILE A 484 2.55 -0.22 -31.02
C ILE A 484 3.65 -0.52 -30.00
N ASN A 485 3.41 -0.17 -28.75
CA ASN A 485 4.30 -0.48 -27.65
C ASN A 485 4.29 -1.99 -27.39
N ASP A 486 5.44 -2.64 -27.45
CA ASP A 486 5.57 -4.10 -27.31
C ASP A 486 5.24 -4.60 -25.89
N TYR A 487 5.32 -3.71 -24.91
CA TYR A 487 5.12 -4.05 -23.51
C TYR A 487 3.68 -3.89 -23.04
N ASN A 488 3.05 -2.73 -23.35
CA ASN A 488 1.71 -2.39 -22.85
C ASN A 488 0.62 -2.38 -23.92
N GLY A 489 0.97 -2.56 -25.20
CA GLY A 489 0.04 -2.61 -26.30
C GLY A 489 -0.54 -1.25 -26.70
N ASN A 490 -0.05 -0.13 -26.15
CA ASN A 490 -0.52 1.19 -26.56
C ASN A 490 -0.20 1.42 -28.04
N MET A 491 -1.21 1.82 -28.82
CA MET A 491 -1.08 2.19 -30.21
C MET A 491 -1.05 3.73 -30.32
N VAL A 492 0.06 4.26 -30.81
CA VAL A 492 0.19 5.67 -31.16
C VAL A 492 0.16 5.79 -32.67
N TYR A 493 -0.77 6.60 -33.19
CA TYR A 493 -0.84 6.90 -34.61
C TYR A 493 -0.58 8.39 -34.85
N ILE A 494 0.45 8.69 -35.65
CA ILE A 494 0.83 10.06 -35.99
C ILE A 494 0.48 10.32 -37.45
N HIS A 495 -0.44 11.27 -37.68
CA HIS A 495 -0.83 11.73 -39.00
C HIS A 495 -0.27 13.13 -39.29
N PRO A 496 0.60 13.30 -40.30
CA PRO A 496 1.09 14.62 -40.70
C PRO A 496 -0.03 15.43 -41.31
N LEU A 497 -0.57 16.40 -40.59
CA LEU A 497 -1.65 17.25 -41.03
C LEU A 497 -1.12 18.37 -41.91
N LEU A 498 0.00 19.00 -41.52
CA LEU A 498 0.66 20.08 -42.25
C LEU A 498 2.18 19.97 -42.02
N ALA A 499 2.94 20.04 -43.13
CA ALA A 499 4.39 20.17 -43.10
C ALA A 499 4.82 21.43 -43.84
N MET A 500 5.64 22.24 -43.19
CA MET A 500 6.23 23.44 -43.75
C MET A 500 7.74 23.34 -43.82
N ASN A 501 8.31 23.89 -44.88
CA ASN A 501 9.77 24.02 -45.03
C ASN A 501 10.23 25.42 -44.57
N GLY A 502 11.38 25.47 -43.95
CA GLY A 502 11.99 26.71 -43.49
C GLY A 502 13.23 26.42 -42.64
N ASN A 503 14.05 27.43 -42.44
CA ASN A 503 15.30 27.34 -41.65
C ASN A 503 15.20 27.99 -40.27
N ARG A 504 13.99 28.47 -39.88
CA ARG A 504 13.73 29.06 -38.56
C ARG A 504 12.50 28.44 -37.96
N MET A 505 12.63 27.25 -37.38
CA MET A 505 11.57 26.50 -36.69
C MET A 505 10.25 26.48 -37.47
N PRO A 506 10.19 25.87 -38.69
CA PRO A 506 8.94 25.79 -39.46
C PRO A 506 7.91 24.96 -38.69
N ILE A 507 6.62 25.31 -38.85
CA ILE A 507 5.53 24.57 -38.21
C ILE A 507 5.33 23.23 -38.93
N ASN A 508 5.48 22.13 -38.21
CA ASN A 508 5.06 20.79 -38.64
C ASN A 508 3.94 20.36 -37.69
N LEU A 509 2.71 20.35 -38.21
CA LEU A 509 1.52 20.05 -37.43
C LEU A 509 1.11 18.61 -37.62
N ASP A 510 1.13 17.84 -36.58
CA ASP A 510 0.75 16.44 -36.54
C ASP A 510 -0.51 16.25 -35.70
N LEU A 511 -1.40 15.38 -36.17
CA LEU A 511 -2.51 14.85 -35.39
C LEU A 511 -2.08 13.50 -34.84
N VAL A 512 -2.06 13.40 -33.51
CA VAL A 512 -1.59 12.22 -32.79
C VAL A 512 -2.76 11.55 -32.09
N TYR A 513 -2.91 10.25 -32.30
CA TYR A 513 -3.89 9.40 -31.66
C TYR A 513 -3.21 8.48 -30.66
N ASN A 514 -3.73 8.41 -29.45
CA ASN A 514 -3.37 7.41 -28.45
C ASN A 514 -4.57 6.49 -28.18
N ASN A 515 -4.36 5.19 -28.37
CA ASN A 515 -5.40 4.20 -28.09
C ASN A 515 -5.88 4.25 -26.62
N THR A 516 -5.03 4.62 -25.72
CA THR A 516 -5.30 4.72 -24.29
C THR A 516 -6.20 5.91 -23.93
N ASP A 517 -6.18 6.95 -24.76
CA ASP A 517 -6.98 8.17 -24.56
C ASP A 517 -8.32 8.15 -25.33
N TYR A 518 -8.73 7.01 -25.88
CA TYR A 518 -9.90 6.92 -26.80
C TYR A 518 -11.23 7.41 -26.20
N LYS A 519 -11.35 7.48 -24.87
CA LYS A 519 -12.53 8.03 -24.18
C LYS A 519 -12.49 9.55 -23.99
N GLN A 520 -11.35 10.19 -24.26
CA GLN A 520 -11.14 11.62 -24.03
C GLN A 520 -11.22 12.38 -25.35
N SER A 521 -11.88 13.53 -25.35
CA SER A 521 -11.89 14.46 -26.46
C SER A 521 -11.52 15.86 -25.97
N ILE A 522 -10.42 16.37 -26.49
CA ILE A 522 -9.85 17.69 -26.15
C ILE A 522 -9.98 18.68 -27.33
N GLY A 523 -10.92 18.43 -28.22
CA GLY A 523 -11.19 19.31 -29.38
C GLY A 523 -10.63 18.82 -30.72
N TYR A 524 -10.03 17.61 -30.75
CA TYR A 524 -9.41 17.08 -31.98
C TYR A 524 -9.96 15.71 -32.39
N GLY A 525 -11.04 15.26 -31.75
CA GLY A 525 -11.62 13.92 -31.87
C GLY A 525 -11.24 13.05 -30.65
N ALA A 526 -11.96 11.94 -30.45
CA ALA A 526 -11.74 11.04 -29.33
C ALA A 526 -10.38 10.33 -29.45
N GLY A 527 -9.52 10.49 -28.45
CA GLY A 527 -8.15 9.96 -28.43
C GLY A 527 -7.13 10.77 -29.24
N PHE A 528 -7.57 11.82 -29.93
CA PHE A 528 -6.68 12.65 -30.74
C PHE A 528 -6.24 13.93 -30.06
N ARG A 529 -5.00 14.37 -30.39
CA ARG A 529 -4.39 15.64 -29.99
C ARG A 529 -3.55 16.22 -31.12
N LEU A 530 -3.23 17.50 -31.05
CA LEU A 530 -2.18 18.09 -31.86
C LEU A 530 -0.85 18.02 -31.12
N ASN A 531 0.26 17.83 -31.85
CA ASN A 531 1.60 17.81 -31.28
C ASN A 531 2.02 19.12 -30.57
N TYR A 532 1.35 20.24 -30.88
CA TYR A 532 1.51 21.53 -30.17
C TYR A 532 0.59 21.67 -28.95
N TYR A 533 -0.37 20.74 -28.73
CA TYR A 533 -1.22 20.76 -27.56
C TYR A 533 -0.47 20.15 -26.37
N GLN A 534 0.45 20.93 -25.84
CA GLN A 534 1.29 20.56 -24.72
C GLN A 534 0.90 21.38 -23.50
N ILE A 535 0.76 20.74 -22.37
CA ILE A 535 0.26 21.36 -21.15
C ILE A 535 1.08 20.89 -19.93
N ILE A 536 1.20 21.79 -18.94
CA ILE A 536 1.77 21.48 -17.63
C ILE A 536 0.75 21.81 -16.53
N LYS A 537 0.57 20.92 -15.59
CA LYS A 537 -0.34 21.13 -14.46
C LYS A 537 0.30 20.67 -13.17
N LYS A 538 0.05 21.40 -12.08
CA LYS A 538 0.37 20.93 -10.76
C LYS A 538 -0.57 19.77 -10.41
N VAL A 539 -0.02 18.65 -9.97
CA VAL A 539 -0.75 17.47 -9.52
C VAL A 539 -0.23 17.06 -8.15
N LYS A 540 -1.04 16.39 -7.39
CA LYS A 540 -0.66 15.89 -6.07
C LYS A 540 -0.82 14.38 -6.07
N VAL A 541 0.21 13.66 -5.59
CA VAL A 541 0.21 12.21 -5.45
C VAL A 541 0.47 11.90 -3.97
N GLY A 542 -0.54 11.40 -3.29
CA GLY A 542 -0.51 11.32 -1.83
C GLY A 542 -0.27 12.70 -1.22
N GLU A 543 0.77 12.85 -0.43
CA GLU A 543 1.16 14.14 0.19
C GLU A 543 2.19 14.92 -0.62
N THR A 544 2.65 14.40 -1.78
CA THR A 544 3.73 15.00 -2.59
C THR A 544 3.18 15.78 -3.76
N ASP A 545 3.65 17.01 -3.93
CA ASP A 545 3.35 17.86 -5.07
C ASP A 545 4.29 17.53 -6.25
N TYR A 546 3.72 17.40 -7.44
CA TYR A 546 4.42 17.25 -8.71
C TYR A 546 3.92 18.27 -9.72
N TYR A 547 4.71 18.50 -10.77
CA TYR A 547 4.20 19.08 -12.02
C TYR A 547 4.17 18.01 -13.09
N ARG A 548 2.99 17.77 -13.66
CA ARG A 548 2.81 16.86 -14.81
C ARG A 548 2.83 17.66 -16.08
N TYR A 549 3.80 17.38 -16.93
CA TYR A 549 3.88 17.88 -18.30
C TYR A 549 3.41 16.81 -19.25
N ILE A 550 2.47 17.12 -20.15
CA ILE A 550 2.01 16.25 -21.22
C ILE A 550 2.58 16.82 -22.51
N ASP A 551 3.40 16.05 -23.19
CA ASP A 551 4.09 16.47 -24.39
C ASP A 551 3.24 16.32 -25.67
N GLY A 552 3.87 16.48 -26.85
CA GLY A 552 3.18 16.52 -28.13
C GLY A 552 2.60 15.20 -28.57
N ASP A 553 3.10 14.06 -28.12
CA ASP A 553 2.56 12.74 -28.45
C ASP A 553 1.69 12.15 -27.34
N GLY A 554 1.54 12.86 -26.25
CA GLY A 554 0.69 12.48 -25.11
C GLY A 554 1.44 11.85 -23.96
N THR A 555 2.75 11.72 -24.05
CA THR A 555 3.59 11.22 -22.97
C THR A 555 3.50 12.16 -21.75
N GLY A 556 3.34 11.59 -20.57
CA GLY A 556 3.30 12.32 -19.31
C GLY A 556 4.64 12.29 -18.60
N HIS A 557 5.25 13.46 -18.39
CA HIS A 557 6.49 13.62 -17.63
C HIS A 557 6.16 14.24 -16.27
N TYR A 558 6.73 13.69 -15.21
CA TYR A 558 6.48 14.15 -13.83
C TYR A 558 7.73 14.79 -13.27
N PHE A 559 7.61 16.05 -12.84
CA PHE A 559 8.68 16.78 -12.20
C PHE A 559 8.45 16.81 -10.69
N TYR A 560 9.45 16.37 -9.92
CA TYR A 560 9.48 16.46 -8.46
C TYR A 560 10.47 17.53 -8.00
N GLU A 561 10.25 18.08 -6.80
CA GLU A 561 11.16 19.07 -6.23
C GLU A 561 12.40 18.38 -5.63
N ASN A 562 13.54 18.53 -6.29
CA ASN A 562 14.83 18.17 -5.70
C ASN A 562 15.29 19.27 -4.74
N LYS A 563 15.06 19.07 -3.44
CA LYS A 563 15.34 20.05 -2.39
C LYS A 563 16.84 20.35 -2.20
N GLU A 564 17.72 19.39 -2.53
CA GLU A 564 19.17 19.57 -2.44
C GLU A 564 19.67 20.51 -3.55
N LYS A 565 19.18 20.31 -4.77
CA LYS A 565 19.52 21.11 -5.94
C LYS A 565 18.65 22.36 -6.10
N LYS A 566 17.57 22.47 -5.30
CA LYS A 566 16.55 23.53 -5.36
C LYS A 566 15.97 23.73 -6.75
N GLN A 567 15.65 22.61 -7.41
CA GLN A 567 15.10 22.58 -8.77
C GLN A 567 14.08 21.47 -8.94
N TRP A 568 13.16 21.64 -9.89
CA TRP A 568 12.23 20.59 -10.30
C TRP A 568 12.88 19.75 -11.39
N GLN A 569 12.97 18.43 -11.20
CA GLN A 569 13.61 17.48 -12.11
C GLN A 569 12.58 16.48 -12.62
N ASP A 570 12.74 16.04 -13.87
CA ASP A 570 12.00 14.92 -14.45
C ASP A 570 12.31 13.63 -13.67
N GLU A 571 11.26 12.89 -13.35
CA GLU A 571 11.33 11.68 -12.54
C GLU A 571 12.01 10.51 -13.25
N LEU A 572 11.85 10.40 -14.57
CA LEU A 572 12.36 9.28 -15.39
C LEU A 572 13.68 9.61 -16.10
N ASP A 573 13.73 10.71 -16.81
CA ASP A 573 14.85 11.06 -17.69
C ASP A 573 15.96 11.82 -16.97
N LYS A 574 15.61 12.62 -15.93
CA LYS A 574 16.55 13.48 -15.16
C LYS A 574 17.34 14.49 -16.02
N GLU A 575 17.06 14.56 -17.31
CA GLU A 575 17.69 15.49 -18.28
C GLU A 575 16.86 16.75 -18.50
N MET A 576 15.54 16.70 -18.21
CA MET A 576 14.68 17.86 -18.25
C MET A 576 14.62 18.54 -16.90
N ILE A 577 14.67 19.87 -16.89
CA ILE A 577 14.56 20.70 -15.68
C ILE A 577 13.40 21.66 -15.87
N LEU A 578 12.51 21.72 -14.88
CA LEU A 578 11.42 22.67 -14.83
C LEU A 578 11.79 23.86 -13.93
N GLU A 579 11.63 25.06 -14.47
CA GLU A 579 11.72 26.33 -13.72
C GLU A 579 10.34 26.94 -13.62
N ILE A 580 10.01 27.48 -12.44
CA ILE A 580 8.75 28.19 -12.21
C ILE A 580 8.97 29.66 -12.57
N GLY A 581 8.20 30.16 -13.52
CA GLY A 581 8.19 31.56 -13.94
C GLY A 581 7.46 32.45 -12.94
N THR A 582 7.69 33.75 -13.06
CA THR A 582 7.15 34.76 -12.13
C THR A 582 6.14 35.72 -12.76
N THR A 583 5.83 35.55 -14.06
CA THR A 583 4.90 36.42 -14.81
C THR A 583 3.73 35.62 -15.35
N ASP A 584 2.63 36.29 -15.68
CA ASP A 584 1.46 35.63 -16.26
C ASP A 584 1.77 35.08 -17.68
N GLU A 585 2.68 35.72 -18.42
CA GLU A 585 3.13 35.30 -19.74
C GLU A 585 4.08 34.11 -19.69
N VAL A 586 4.87 33.98 -18.61
CA VAL A 586 5.83 32.91 -18.39
C VAL A 586 5.58 32.33 -17.00
N GLY A 587 4.76 31.28 -16.96
CA GLY A 587 4.45 30.53 -15.75
C GLY A 587 5.44 29.39 -15.50
N PHE A 588 5.88 28.72 -16.60
CA PHE A 588 6.78 27.57 -16.48
C PHE A 588 7.75 27.53 -17.67
N ILE A 589 8.95 27.03 -17.43
CA ILE A 589 9.98 26.83 -18.46
C ILE A 589 10.55 25.41 -18.29
N ILE A 590 10.41 24.56 -19.29
CA ILE A 590 11.11 23.28 -19.34
C ILE A 590 12.36 23.45 -20.19
N LYS A 591 13.52 23.11 -19.65
CA LYS A 591 14.83 23.10 -20.34
C LYS A 591 15.26 21.69 -20.58
N ASN A 592 15.72 21.40 -21.79
CA ASN A 592 16.39 20.13 -22.12
C ASN A 592 17.92 20.29 -22.12
N LYS A 593 18.65 19.18 -22.23
CA LYS A 593 20.12 19.15 -22.27
C LYS A 593 20.74 19.96 -23.41
N ASP A 594 20.02 20.15 -24.50
CA ASP A 594 20.49 20.88 -25.70
C ASP A 594 20.21 22.40 -25.61
N ASN A 595 19.84 22.91 -24.45
CA ASN A 595 19.38 24.27 -24.22
C ASN A 595 18.14 24.70 -25.00
N GLY A 596 17.37 23.76 -25.53
CA GLY A 596 16.03 24.01 -26.01
C GLY A 596 15.08 24.34 -24.84
N ARG A 597 14.08 25.17 -25.07
CA ARG A 597 13.14 25.60 -24.02
C ARG A 597 11.70 25.51 -24.51
N LEU A 598 10.85 24.92 -23.67
CA LEU A 598 9.41 24.99 -23.78
C LEU A 598 8.91 26.01 -22.75
N ILE A 599 8.17 27.01 -23.17
CA ILE A 599 7.69 28.08 -22.33
C ILE A 599 6.18 27.99 -22.27
N PHE A 600 5.64 27.95 -21.05
CA PHE A 600 4.21 27.85 -20.76
C PHE A 600 3.74 29.10 -20.04
N ASN A 601 2.48 29.50 -20.28
CA ASN A 601 1.85 30.55 -19.51
C ASN A 601 1.51 30.08 -18.08
N LYS A 602 0.94 30.97 -17.27
CA LYS A 602 0.58 30.67 -15.87
C LYS A 602 -0.49 29.58 -15.73
N GLU A 603 -1.38 29.47 -16.71
CA GLU A 603 -2.41 28.43 -16.80
C GLU A 603 -1.84 27.07 -17.21
N GLY A 604 -0.56 27.03 -17.62
CA GLY A 604 0.16 25.82 -18.01
C GLY A 604 0.02 25.42 -19.49
N TYR A 605 -0.41 26.32 -20.37
CA TYR A 605 -0.46 26.07 -21.80
C TYR A 605 0.85 26.50 -22.49
N LEU A 606 1.34 25.66 -23.42
CA LEU A 606 2.54 25.96 -24.21
C LEU A 606 2.32 27.23 -25.04
N VAL A 607 3.14 28.25 -24.84
CA VAL A 607 3.06 29.52 -25.62
C VAL A 607 4.24 29.73 -26.54
N GLN A 608 5.40 29.08 -26.27
CA GLN A 608 6.57 29.23 -27.11
C GLN A 608 7.51 28.02 -27.01
N ILE A 609 8.07 27.63 -28.15
CA ILE A 609 9.18 26.67 -28.25
C ILE A 609 10.40 27.45 -28.76
N LYS A 610 11.51 27.39 -28.03
CA LYS A 610 12.80 27.99 -28.44
C LYS A 610 13.86 26.94 -28.67
N ASP A 611 14.63 27.10 -29.71
CA ASP A 611 15.86 26.35 -29.94
C ASP A 611 17.06 27.01 -29.20
N ARG A 612 18.21 26.37 -29.23
CA ARG A 612 19.46 26.89 -28.64
C ARG A 612 19.96 28.20 -29.26
N ASN A 613 19.47 28.56 -30.46
CA ASN A 613 19.84 29.76 -31.21
C ASN A 613 18.79 30.90 -31.03
N GLU A 614 17.88 30.76 -30.05
CA GLU A 614 16.79 31.69 -29.76
C GLU A 614 15.74 31.84 -30.90
N ASN A 615 15.74 30.98 -31.93
CA ASN A 615 14.61 30.94 -32.82
C ASN A 615 13.37 30.43 -32.06
N ALA A 616 12.21 31.01 -32.36
CA ALA A 616 11.02 30.72 -31.58
C ALA A 616 9.81 30.39 -32.48
N ALA A 617 9.14 29.30 -32.20
CA ALA A 617 7.78 29.06 -32.64
C ALA A 617 6.82 29.48 -31.53
N LYS A 618 5.70 30.15 -31.86
CA LYS A 618 4.71 30.64 -30.88
C LYS A 618 3.37 29.95 -31.04
N VAL A 619 2.70 29.72 -29.93
CA VAL A 619 1.37 29.12 -29.88
C VAL A 619 0.41 30.09 -29.21
N SER A 620 -0.68 30.46 -29.93
CA SER A 620 -1.73 31.32 -29.37
C SER A 620 -2.97 30.49 -29.05
N TRP A 621 -3.58 30.76 -27.91
CA TRP A 621 -4.72 30.06 -27.38
C TRP A 621 -5.97 30.96 -27.31
N THR A 622 -7.12 30.39 -27.51
CA THR A 622 -8.43 31.03 -27.33
C THR A 622 -9.37 29.95 -26.76
N ASP A 623 -9.96 30.18 -25.57
CA ASP A 623 -10.87 29.25 -24.91
C ASP A 623 -10.28 27.82 -24.82
N GLU A 624 -9.04 27.73 -24.28
CA GLU A 624 -8.28 26.47 -24.09
C GLU A 624 -7.96 25.71 -25.41
N LYS A 625 -8.08 26.34 -26.55
CA LYS A 625 -7.82 25.76 -27.87
C LYS A 625 -6.75 26.56 -28.62
N ILE A 626 -5.92 25.85 -29.35
CA ILE A 626 -4.90 26.49 -30.20
C ILE A 626 -5.58 27.24 -31.35
N SER A 627 -5.43 28.54 -31.39
CA SER A 627 -6.01 29.38 -32.46
C SER A 627 -5.02 29.73 -33.57
N LYS A 628 -3.73 29.91 -33.21
CA LYS A 628 -2.66 30.26 -34.17
C LYS A 628 -1.34 29.62 -33.81
N LEU A 629 -0.56 29.28 -34.83
CA LEU A 629 0.83 28.87 -34.72
C LEU A 629 1.67 29.82 -35.57
N GLU A 630 2.67 30.46 -34.98
CA GLU A 630 3.62 31.35 -35.65
C GLU A 630 4.99 30.70 -35.68
N ASP A 631 5.60 30.54 -36.84
CA ASP A 631 6.97 30.02 -36.95
C ASP A 631 8.04 31.09 -36.69
N GLY A 632 9.30 30.66 -36.61
CA GLY A 632 10.40 31.60 -36.35
C GLY A 632 10.68 32.61 -37.45
N ALA A 633 9.99 32.54 -38.60
CA ALA A 633 9.99 33.51 -39.68
C ALA A 633 8.78 34.45 -39.65
N GLY A 634 7.89 34.31 -38.65
CA GLY A 634 6.66 35.11 -38.49
C GLY A 634 5.49 34.67 -39.39
N ARG A 635 5.57 33.45 -39.97
CA ARG A 635 4.49 32.92 -40.79
C ARG A 635 3.42 32.28 -39.89
N ILE A 636 2.14 32.60 -40.17
CA ILE A 636 1.01 32.21 -39.31
C ILE A 636 0.21 31.07 -39.95
N THR A 637 -0.03 30.02 -39.17
CA THR A 637 -1.02 28.98 -39.43
C THR A 637 -2.22 29.20 -38.51
N GLU A 638 -3.43 29.26 -39.08
CA GLU A 638 -4.69 29.50 -38.35
C GLU A 638 -5.47 28.20 -38.16
N LEU A 639 -6.06 28.04 -36.98
CA LEU A 639 -6.88 26.88 -36.60
C LEU A 639 -8.30 27.36 -36.23
N ASN A 640 -9.33 26.80 -36.88
CA ASN A 640 -10.72 27.16 -36.65
C ASN A 640 -11.51 25.92 -36.19
N TYR A 641 -12.47 26.14 -35.30
CA TYR A 641 -13.28 25.11 -34.68
C TYR A 641 -14.74 25.25 -35.06
N ASN A 642 -15.46 24.14 -35.13
CA ASN A 642 -16.91 24.12 -35.39
C ASN A 642 -17.70 24.46 -34.08
N GLU A 643 -19.04 24.47 -34.19
CA GLU A 643 -19.95 24.77 -33.08
C GLU A 643 -19.83 23.75 -31.94
N ASP A 644 -19.44 22.51 -32.21
CA ASP A 644 -19.16 21.48 -31.19
C ASP A 644 -17.80 21.66 -30.52
N GLY A 645 -17.03 22.66 -30.94
CA GLY A 645 -15.69 22.91 -30.41
C GLY A 645 -14.61 21.97 -30.95
N LEU A 646 -14.85 21.27 -32.04
CA LEU A 646 -13.89 20.39 -32.68
C LEU A 646 -13.15 21.13 -33.81
N LEU A 647 -11.84 20.87 -33.97
CA LEU A 647 -11.01 21.46 -35.03
C LEU A 647 -11.57 21.10 -36.38
N SER A 648 -12.05 22.10 -37.15
CA SER A 648 -12.70 21.88 -38.45
C SER A 648 -11.87 22.35 -39.64
N LEU A 649 -10.96 23.31 -39.42
CA LEU A 649 -10.18 23.90 -40.49
C LEU A 649 -8.79 24.30 -39.99
N VAL A 650 -7.76 23.93 -40.73
CA VAL A 650 -6.39 24.44 -40.60
C VAL A 650 -6.03 25.17 -41.86
N LYS A 651 -5.65 26.47 -41.78
CA LYS A 651 -5.22 27.30 -42.90
C LYS A 651 -3.75 27.66 -42.73
N ASP A 652 -2.95 27.31 -43.73
CA ASP A 652 -1.53 27.59 -43.71
C ASP A 652 -1.20 29.04 -44.18
N PRO A 653 0.04 29.52 -44.02
CA PRO A 653 0.42 30.90 -44.36
C PRO A 653 0.27 31.26 -45.84
N VAL A 654 0.17 30.28 -46.75
CA VAL A 654 -0.03 30.52 -48.17
C VAL A 654 -1.49 30.31 -48.60
N GLY A 655 -2.40 30.13 -47.64
CA GLY A 655 -3.84 30.01 -47.85
C GLY A 655 -4.35 28.63 -48.20
N ARG A 656 -3.51 27.56 -48.10
CA ARG A 656 -3.99 26.17 -48.27
C ARG A 656 -4.80 25.75 -47.07
N GLU A 657 -5.89 25.05 -47.32
CA GLU A 657 -6.82 24.61 -46.29
C GLU A 657 -6.80 23.07 -46.10
N LYS A 658 -6.84 22.65 -44.87
CA LYS A 658 -7.13 21.27 -44.46
C LYS A 658 -8.42 21.27 -43.65
N LYS A 659 -9.41 20.48 -44.08
CA LYS A 659 -10.72 20.36 -43.43
C LYS A 659 -10.82 19.03 -42.73
N LEU A 660 -11.32 19.07 -41.49
CA LEU A 660 -11.57 17.89 -40.66
C LEU A 660 -13.08 17.72 -40.51
N GLN A 661 -13.54 16.48 -40.63
CA GLN A 661 -14.94 16.09 -40.43
C GLN A 661 -14.98 14.96 -39.39
N TYR A 662 -16.03 14.94 -38.64
CA TYR A 662 -16.22 14.01 -37.54
C TYR A 662 -17.50 13.20 -37.74
N ASP A 663 -17.50 11.96 -37.32
CA ASP A 663 -18.70 11.13 -37.30
C ASP A 663 -19.62 11.51 -36.11
N ASN A 664 -20.77 10.82 -36.01
CA ASN A 664 -21.72 11.04 -34.92
C ASN A 664 -21.17 10.69 -33.49
N LYS A 665 -20.03 10.01 -33.43
CA LYS A 665 -19.32 9.69 -32.18
C LYS A 665 -18.19 10.67 -31.88
N LYS A 666 -18.08 11.74 -32.72
CA LYS A 666 -16.99 12.74 -32.65
C LYS A 666 -15.59 12.13 -32.84
N GLN A 667 -15.52 11.09 -33.70
CA GLN A 667 -14.29 10.45 -34.14
C GLN A 667 -13.90 10.87 -35.53
#